data_d8cc5cc3a1070b7dd5bf8ad445b1ce4c
#
_entry.id   d8cc5cc3a1070b7dd5bf8ad445b1ce4c
#
_cell.length_a   1.000
_cell.length_b   1.000
_cell.length_c   1.000
_cell.angle_alpha   90.00
_cell.angle_beta   90.00
_cell.angle_gamma   90.00
#
_symmetry.space_group_name_H-M   'P 1'
#
loop_
_entity.id
_entity.type
_entity.pdbx_description
1 polymer ?
#
loop_
_entity_poly.entity_id
_entity_poly.type
_entity_poly.pdbx_seq_one_letter_code
_entity_poly.pdbx_strand_id
1 'polypeptide(L)'
;MKCIKHPRIKLLLLFFLFSSLKMLAQNGTVTGIVKDAAGNALSDASVVVQAGKLGTRTNADGKFSLSLPAGVYTLIASFTGKSLAQKQITLAAGEAVSMDFSLADAGDLEGILVIGSRTPRRVSTETAVPVDVLNISELAIVAPQNNLNQLLNYVAPSFTSNTQTVADGTDHIDPAQLRGLGPDQVLVLLNGKRRHSSSLVNVNGTPGRGSVGTDLNAIPAFAIERIEVLRDGAAAQYGSDAIAGVINVVMKKSTNKLSASLYGGGNASTGANDHRGGMDGKQVQLDLNYGLGVGKGGFINFTGSLTSREDTRRATDFNGNLFNVYNAIENRALTGGVNLSSLFSNVNNTPNTAQIISTIKQYAPGVSYLTAAQQTNIQNATTISTLQGILNANVTKDELAFRGLERRNFNMRIGQSKLQSGQIFVNAELPISINHRFYLFGGYGIRDGNSAGFYRRPNQNRTLTEIYPNGFLPEIGSKITDASASVGVRGKILNGWNYDLSNTYGQNQFKYTVENTSNATQGINSARSFNAGKLGFMQNTVNLDLSHEYDVLAGLNLAFGGEVRLENYKITEGDQNSYERYDINGAAATPSTPATQLPTDFFGLARPAGAQVFPGFRPANALNKNRTSGAGYVDVELNPTKAWLLNAAVRYENYSDFGNTFNYKFATRVKLMTGLNFRAAIATGFRAPSLQQKYFNSTSTQFTGGVPFEVGTFSNESKPANLLGIPKLKQEDSDSYSAGFTYRVPKTSLTFTVDGYFVKIKNRIVLTGSFARPGGTPAGDLLTLQQLFDQAGATSATFFTNAINTESRGIDFIITNTFKYSDFSLKTDLAGTVSKTQKVGSIQASDILKNTGNLNNYFSEASRIYLESAVPRSKLALINTLTVKKLEFFLRHTYFGSVYDPNTADVNGNGLVEGATVNGQFIAVEHPIYGSRTITDFSVGYEISKAFRLTMGANNIFDIYPDRNLKTQTAANPLVGGGYGTPGTIDLSNNNQFEYSRNVSQFGFNGRFIFARLSVTL
;
A
#
# COMPACT_ATOMS: atom_id res chain seq x y z
N MET A 1 -48.01 77.38 11.09
CA MET A 1 -48.32 77.66 9.69
C MET A 1 -48.79 76.40 8.99
N LYS A 2 -49.95 76.51 8.50
CA LYS A 2 -50.74 75.72 7.55
C LYS A 2 -50.76 74.18 7.72
N CYS A 3 -51.90 73.75 8.30
CA CYS A 3 -52.58 72.45 8.05
C CYS A 3 -52.70 72.12 6.56
N ILE A 4 -52.43 70.91 6.19
CA ILE A 4 -53.05 70.29 5.01
C ILE A 4 -53.80 69.04 5.50
N LYS A 5 -55.10 69.15 5.50
CA LYS A 5 -56.04 68.01 5.68
C LYS A 5 -56.11 67.25 4.36
N HIS A 6 -55.75 65.97 4.37
CA HIS A 6 -56.09 65.06 3.27
C HIS A 6 -57.01 63.95 3.78
N PRO A 7 -58.19 63.78 3.21
CA PRO A 7 -59.18 62.78 3.61
C PRO A 7 -58.91 61.43 3.12
N ARG A 8 -57.73 61.13 2.45
CA ARG A 8 -57.37 59.87 1.89
C ARG A 8 -56.73 58.87 2.90
N ILE A 9 -56.34 59.34 4.07
CA ILE A 9 -55.70 58.47 5.10
C ILE A 9 -56.75 57.69 5.91
N LYS A 10 -58.00 58.16 5.99
CA LYS A 10 -59.07 57.43 6.70
C LYS A 10 -59.64 56.27 5.91
N LEU A 11 -59.49 56.25 4.56
CA LEU A 11 -59.94 55.11 3.74
C LEU A 11 -58.89 53.97 3.71
N LEU A 12 -57.59 54.28 3.88
CA LEU A 12 -56.52 53.28 3.94
C LEU A 12 -56.49 52.56 5.26
N LEU A 13 -56.83 53.14 6.37
CA LEU A 13 -56.95 52.49 7.66
C LEU A 13 -58.21 51.63 7.77
N LEU A 14 -59.27 51.88 7.01
CA LEU A 14 -60.42 50.96 6.95
C LEU A 14 -60.16 49.77 6.06
N PHE A 15 -59.27 49.87 5.04
CA PHE A 15 -58.87 48.72 4.21
C PHE A 15 -57.88 47.83 4.92
N PHE A 16 -57.04 48.30 5.83
CA PHE A 16 -56.17 47.52 6.68
C PHE A 16 -56.89 46.86 7.83
N LEU A 17 -58.02 47.31 8.28
CA LEU A 17 -58.82 46.64 9.32
C LEU A 17 -59.73 45.50 8.79
N PHE A 18 -60.00 45.47 7.46
CA PHE A 18 -60.75 44.35 6.86
C PHE A 18 -59.91 43.26 6.28
N SER A 19 -58.54 43.44 6.18
CA SER A 19 -57.65 42.39 5.71
C SER A 19 -57.06 41.48 6.81
N SER A 20 -57.52 41.60 8.03
CA SER A 20 -57.13 40.75 9.14
C SER A 20 -58.22 39.70 9.55
N LEU A 21 -59.05 39.30 8.61
CA LEU A 21 -59.75 38.04 8.72
C LEU A 21 -58.69 36.94 8.47
N LYS A 22 -58.05 36.45 9.57
CA LYS A 22 -57.33 35.18 9.57
C LYS A 22 -58.36 34.17 9.07
N MET A 23 -58.19 33.68 7.85
CA MET A 23 -58.69 32.37 7.47
C MET A 23 -58.12 31.41 8.50
N LEU A 24 -58.92 30.87 9.36
CA LEU A 24 -58.63 29.68 10.15
C LEU A 24 -58.45 28.57 9.13
N ALA A 25 -57.23 28.40 8.62
CA ALA A 25 -56.88 27.28 7.79
C ALA A 25 -57.12 26.03 8.65
N GLN A 26 -58.08 25.23 8.31
CA GLN A 26 -58.34 23.96 8.96
C GLN A 26 -57.07 23.10 8.72
N ASN A 27 -56.44 22.68 9.83
CA ASN A 27 -55.31 21.80 9.74
C ASN A 27 -55.77 20.42 9.22
N GLY A 28 -55.03 19.84 8.33
CA GLY A 28 -55.14 18.43 7.98
C GLY A 28 -54.45 17.55 9.03
N THR A 29 -54.81 16.29 9.10
CA THR A 29 -54.21 15.33 10.08
C THR A 29 -53.53 14.18 9.38
N VAL A 30 -52.28 13.93 9.72
CA VAL A 30 -51.52 12.75 9.29
C VAL A 30 -51.52 11.72 10.43
N THR A 31 -52.03 10.53 10.16
CA THR A 31 -51.99 9.39 11.09
C THR A 31 -51.19 8.25 10.50
N GLY A 32 -50.75 7.32 11.30
CA GLY A 32 -50.05 6.12 10.81
C GLY A 32 -49.44 5.30 11.94
N ILE A 33 -48.75 4.24 11.56
CA ILE A 33 -48.05 3.35 12.48
C ILE A 33 -46.57 3.31 12.12
N VAL A 34 -45.70 3.39 13.14
CA VAL A 34 -44.27 3.15 12.99
C VAL A 34 -43.97 1.74 13.49
N LYS A 35 -43.38 0.91 12.60
CA LYS A 35 -43.04 -0.48 12.87
C LYS A 35 -41.57 -0.71 12.59
N ASP A 36 -41.02 -1.76 13.19
CA ASP A 36 -39.69 -2.25 12.74
C ASP A 36 -39.81 -3.12 11.49
N ALA A 37 -38.64 -3.55 10.95
CA ALA A 37 -38.57 -4.39 9.74
C ALA A 37 -39.23 -5.78 9.95
N ALA A 38 -39.37 -6.25 11.18
CA ALA A 38 -40.08 -7.49 11.55
C ALA A 38 -41.60 -7.30 11.69
N GLY A 39 -42.10 -6.05 11.58
CA GLY A 39 -43.51 -5.70 11.70
C GLY A 39 -43.98 -5.38 13.12
N ASN A 40 -43.09 -5.35 14.12
CA ASN A 40 -43.45 -5.01 15.48
C ASN A 40 -43.67 -3.50 15.61
N ALA A 41 -44.66 -3.07 16.36
CA ALA A 41 -44.95 -1.67 16.63
C ALA A 41 -43.84 -1.03 17.50
N LEU A 42 -43.39 0.18 17.10
CA LEU A 42 -42.40 0.92 17.84
C LEU A 42 -43.06 2.02 18.68
N SER A 43 -43.14 1.79 19.98
CA SER A 43 -43.60 2.79 20.94
C SER A 43 -42.59 3.87 21.19
N ASP A 44 -43.00 5.12 21.33
CA ASP A 44 -42.16 6.30 21.56
C ASP A 44 -41.20 6.66 20.37
N ALA A 45 -41.50 6.16 19.16
CA ALA A 45 -40.82 6.57 17.95
C ALA A 45 -41.19 8.05 17.61
N SER A 46 -40.21 8.85 17.23
CA SER A 46 -40.40 10.25 16.89
C SER A 46 -40.78 10.38 15.41
N VAL A 47 -41.85 11.11 15.11
CA VAL A 47 -42.27 11.49 13.76
C VAL A 47 -42.31 13.00 13.68
N VAL A 48 -41.38 13.59 12.86
CA VAL A 48 -41.19 15.03 12.77
C VAL A 48 -41.22 15.52 11.33
N VAL A 49 -41.59 16.77 11.13
CA VAL A 49 -41.48 17.45 9.83
C VAL A 49 -40.03 17.84 9.59
N GLN A 50 -39.46 17.49 8.47
CA GLN A 50 -38.03 17.67 8.12
C GLN A 50 -37.50 19.11 8.29
N ALA A 51 -38.34 20.14 8.17
CA ALA A 51 -37.95 21.55 8.23
C ALA A 51 -38.58 22.33 9.39
N GLY A 52 -39.20 21.66 10.40
CA GLY A 52 -39.98 22.34 11.42
C GLY A 52 -39.80 21.82 12.82
N LYS A 53 -40.25 22.62 13.77
CA LYS A 53 -40.37 22.24 15.19
C LYS A 53 -41.62 21.36 15.49
N LEU A 54 -42.36 20.97 14.42
CA LEU A 54 -43.59 20.21 14.54
C LEU A 54 -43.30 18.72 14.43
N GLY A 55 -43.80 17.94 15.38
CA GLY A 55 -43.64 16.51 15.43
C GLY A 55 -44.47 15.89 16.53
N THR A 56 -44.52 14.57 16.55
CA THR A 56 -45.25 13.76 17.52
C THR A 56 -44.47 12.50 17.86
N ARG A 57 -44.90 11.76 18.87
CA ARG A 57 -44.37 10.44 19.21
C ARG A 57 -45.45 9.38 19.09
N THR A 58 -45.04 8.15 18.81
CA THR A 58 -45.97 7.02 18.74
C THR A 58 -46.37 6.56 20.13
N ASN A 59 -47.61 6.07 20.22
CA ASN A 59 -48.14 5.43 21.44
C ASN A 59 -47.64 3.96 21.58
N ALA A 60 -48.15 3.23 22.57
CA ALA A 60 -47.77 1.82 22.83
C ALA A 60 -48.01 0.89 21.62
N ASP A 61 -48.99 1.18 20.77
CA ASP A 61 -49.28 0.42 19.55
C ASP A 61 -48.47 0.89 18.34
N GLY A 62 -47.51 1.81 18.52
CA GLY A 62 -46.74 2.41 17.42
C GLY A 62 -47.51 3.45 16.61
N LYS A 63 -48.72 3.83 17.01
CA LYS A 63 -49.59 4.77 16.26
C LYS A 63 -49.22 6.20 16.59
N PHE A 64 -49.21 7.08 15.55
CA PHE A 64 -49.03 8.52 15.69
C PHE A 64 -50.15 9.30 15.04
N SER A 65 -50.35 10.53 15.49
CA SER A 65 -51.22 11.52 14.87
C SER A 65 -50.50 12.88 14.94
N LEU A 66 -50.47 13.58 13.80
CA LEU A 66 -49.83 14.88 13.65
C LEU A 66 -50.73 15.83 12.86
N SER A 67 -51.12 16.91 13.47
CA SER A 67 -51.91 18.00 12.81
C SER A 67 -51.02 19.04 12.19
N LEU A 68 -51.16 19.29 10.88
CA LEU A 68 -50.38 20.22 10.11
C LEU A 68 -51.25 21.14 9.22
N PRO A 69 -50.90 22.39 9.00
CA PRO A 69 -51.51 23.22 7.98
C PRO A 69 -51.49 22.55 6.59
N ALA A 70 -52.35 22.97 5.68
CA ALA A 70 -52.28 22.49 4.30
C ALA A 70 -50.92 22.85 3.66
N GLY A 71 -50.29 21.87 2.99
CA GLY A 71 -48.95 22.05 2.43
C GLY A 71 -48.26 20.73 2.02
N VAL A 72 -47.05 20.84 1.48
CA VAL A 72 -46.21 19.67 1.15
C VAL A 72 -45.18 19.51 2.24
N TYR A 73 -45.15 18.31 2.86
CA TYR A 73 -44.28 18.01 3.99
C TYR A 73 -43.49 16.75 3.71
N THR A 74 -42.24 16.74 4.16
CA THR A 74 -41.47 15.49 4.33
C THR A 74 -41.47 15.11 5.81
N LEU A 75 -42.08 13.99 6.14
CA LEU A 75 -42.10 13.43 7.49
C LEU A 75 -40.93 12.49 7.67
N ILE A 76 -40.23 12.58 8.81
CA ILE A 76 -39.12 11.72 9.20
C ILE A 76 -39.56 10.96 10.46
N ALA A 77 -39.55 9.64 10.33
CA ALA A 77 -39.72 8.75 11.48
C ALA A 77 -38.36 8.26 12.00
N SER A 78 -38.14 8.29 13.30
CA SER A 78 -36.89 7.88 13.94
C SER A 78 -37.18 7.14 15.28
N PHE A 79 -36.31 6.19 15.59
CA PHE A 79 -36.35 5.46 16.86
C PHE A 79 -34.92 5.08 17.25
N THR A 80 -34.63 5.04 18.57
CA THR A 80 -33.28 4.70 19.05
C THR A 80 -32.89 3.28 18.61
N GLY A 81 -31.77 3.13 17.93
CA GLY A 81 -31.32 1.83 17.41
C GLY A 81 -31.94 1.42 16.06
N LYS A 82 -32.71 2.29 15.43
CA LYS A 82 -33.28 2.06 14.06
C LYS A 82 -32.82 3.12 13.07
N SER A 83 -32.82 2.76 11.79
CA SER A 83 -32.56 3.71 10.69
C SER A 83 -33.71 4.69 10.52
N LEU A 84 -33.39 5.90 10.04
CA LEU A 84 -34.41 6.90 9.73
C LEU A 84 -35.22 6.48 8.51
N ALA A 85 -36.56 6.66 8.54
CA ALA A 85 -37.40 6.58 7.36
C ALA A 85 -38.04 7.94 7.08
N GLN A 86 -38.08 8.34 5.82
CA GLN A 86 -38.72 9.60 5.40
C GLN A 86 -39.71 9.36 4.27
N LYS A 87 -40.85 10.06 4.34
CA LYS A 87 -41.87 10.04 3.29
C LYS A 87 -42.38 11.44 3.05
N GLN A 88 -42.68 11.78 1.79
CA GLN A 88 -43.28 13.04 1.40
C GLN A 88 -44.79 12.91 1.30
N ILE A 89 -45.50 13.93 1.75
CA ILE A 89 -46.96 13.99 1.73
C ILE A 89 -47.40 15.39 1.29
N THR A 90 -48.47 15.46 0.50
CA THR A 90 -49.25 16.69 0.23
C THR A 90 -50.52 16.59 1.06
N LEU A 91 -50.81 17.56 1.88
CA LEU A 91 -51.91 17.58 2.81
C LEU A 91 -52.80 18.79 2.45
N ALA A 92 -54.06 18.50 2.15
CA ALA A 92 -55.07 19.58 1.95
C ALA A 92 -55.69 20.02 3.26
N ALA A 93 -56.35 21.15 3.29
CA ALA A 93 -57.04 21.68 4.48
C ALA A 93 -58.16 20.73 4.92
N GLY A 94 -58.15 20.28 6.18
CA GLY A 94 -59.12 19.34 6.72
C GLY A 94 -58.96 17.88 6.28
N GLU A 95 -57.97 17.56 5.46
CA GLU A 95 -57.73 16.20 4.98
C GLU A 95 -57.11 15.30 6.08
N ALA A 96 -57.55 14.03 6.14
CA ALA A 96 -56.97 13.01 6.99
C ALA A 96 -56.23 11.98 6.12
N VAL A 97 -54.92 11.89 6.24
CA VAL A 97 -54.06 10.98 5.45
C VAL A 97 -53.40 9.96 6.39
N SER A 98 -53.38 8.68 5.95
CA SER A 98 -52.69 7.63 6.69
C SER A 98 -51.32 7.34 6.02
N MET A 99 -50.25 7.28 6.85
CA MET A 99 -48.88 7.08 6.39
C MET A 99 -48.07 6.23 7.37
N ASP A 100 -47.83 4.97 7.07
CA ASP A 100 -47.04 4.08 7.89
C ASP A 100 -45.53 4.17 7.58
N PHE A 101 -44.71 3.96 8.62
CA PHE A 101 -43.27 3.88 8.52
C PHE A 101 -42.78 2.50 8.98
N SER A 102 -41.83 1.94 8.25
CA SER A 102 -41.04 0.77 8.65
C SER A 102 -39.57 1.21 8.84
N LEU A 103 -39.05 0.99 10.07
CA LEU A 103 -37.68 1.38 10.42
C LEU A 103 -36.83 0.11 10.50
N ALA A 104 -35.78 0.00 9.71
CA ALA A 104 -34.79 -1.05 9.82
C ALA A 104 -33.87 -0.83 11.05
N ASP A 105 -33.22 -1.87 11.54
CA ASP A 105 -32.24 -1.74 12.62
C ASP A 105 -31.05 -0.85 12.20
N ALA A 106 -30.61 0.05 13.07
CA ALA A 106 -29.44 0.92 12.80
C ALA A 106 -28.13 0.14 12.68
N GLY A 107 -28.11 -1.14 13.07
CA GLY A 107 -27.01 -2.08 12.89
C GLY A 107 -27.07 -2.85 11.55
N ASP A 108 -28.18 -2.81 10.82
CA ASP A 108 -28.31 -3.29 9.44
C ASP A 108 -27.88 -2.18 8.47
N LEU A 109 -26.64 -1.72 8.62
CA LEU A 109 -25.95 -0.99 7.57
C LEU A 109 -25.56 -1.97 6.44
N GLU A 110 -26.52 -2.63 5.84
CA GLU A 110 -26.45 -2.99 4.43
C GLU A 110 -26.53 -1.66 3.68
N GLY A 111 -25.39 -0.94 3.71
CA GLY A 111 -25.28 0.40 3.18
C GLY A 111 -25.62 0.40 1.69
N ILE A 112 -26.27 1.45 1.26
CA ILE A 112 -26.44 1.77 -0.17
C ILE A 112 -25.06 1.69 -0.80
N LEU A 113 -24.84 0.71 -1.67
CA LEU A 113 -23.57 0.51 -2.35
C LEU A 113 -23.37 1.62 -3.39
N VAL A 114 -22.12 2.09 -3.45
CA VAL A 114 -21.66 3.02 -4.49
C VAL A 114 -21.08 2.24 -5.68
N ILE A 115 -20.60 1.00 -5.45
CA ILE A 115 -19.98 0.16 -6.47
C ILE A 115 -20.75 -1.14 -6.72
N GLY A 116 -20.48 -1.78 -7.84
CA GLY A 116 -21.08 -3.07 -8.23
C GLY A 116 -22.45 -2.97 -8.92
N SER A 117 -23.06 -1.79 -8.94
CA SER A 117 -24.28 -1.48 -9.70
C SER A 117 -24.37 0.02 -9.94
N ARG A 118 -24.90 0.43 -11.10
CA ARG A 118 -25.22 1.83 -11.40
C ARG A 118 -26.63 2.20 -10.95
N THR A 119 -27.41 1.22 -10.44
CA THR A 119 -28.73 1.45 -9.87
C THR A 119 -28.61 1.94 -8.43
N PRO A 120 -29.18 3.10 -8.06
CA PRO A 120 -29.15 3.61 -6.71
C PRO A 120 -29.81 2.66 -5.69
N ARG A 121 -29.25 2.62 -4.46
CA ARG A 121 -29.85 1.97 -3.28
C ARG A 121 -29.88 0.43 -3.28
N ARG A 122 -28.93 -0.26 -3.97
CA ARG A 122 -28.78 -1.72 -3.80
C ARG A 122 -28.03 -2.06 -2.52
N VAL A 123 -28.36 -3.20 -1.96
CA VAL A 123 -27.66 -3.82 -0.83
C VAL A 123 -26.70 -4.91 -1.34
N SER A 124 -25.64 -5.21 -0.61
CA SER A 124 -24.55 -6.11 -1.01
C SER A 124 -25.01 -7.53 -1.35
N THR A 125 -26.05 -8.03 -0.68
CA THR A 125 -26.63 -9.36 -0.93
C THR A 125 -27.48 -9.44 -2.22
N GLU A 126 -27.83 -8.30 -2.81
CA GLU A 126 -28.68 -8.19 -4.01
C GLU A 126 -27.93 -7.78 -5.27
N THR A 127 -26.60 -7.61 -5.19
CA THR A 127 -25.75 -7.32 -6.35
C THR A 127 -25.54 -8.56 -7.21
N ALA A 128 -25.35 -8.37 -8.53
CA ALA A 128 -25.00 -9.44 -9.45
C ALA A 128 -23.55 -9.93 -9.29
N VAL A 129 -22.75 -9.22 -8.52
CA VAL A 129 -21.31 -9.48 -8.29
C VAL A 129 -20.99 -9.38 -6.80
N PRO A 130 -19.93 -10.06 -6.31
CA PRO A 130 -19.57 -10.04 -4.90
C PRO A 130 -19.03 -8.67 -4.46
N VAL A 131 -19.69 -8.05 -3.48
CA VAL A 131 -19.26 -6.81 -2.86
C VAL A 131 -19.27 -6.98 -1.33
N ASP A 132 -18.11 -6.79 -0.70
CA ASP A 132 -17.99 -6.77 0.75
C ASP A 132 -18.08 -5.32 1.24
N VAL A 133 -18.74 -5.12 2.36
CA VAL A 133 -18.85 -3.82 3.04
C VAL A 133 -18.19 -3.93 4.40
N LEU A 134 -17.10 -3.20 4.59
CA LEU A 134 -16.34 -3.15 5.84
C LEU A 134 -16.59 -1.83 6.53
N ASN A 135 -17.23 -1.84 7.70
CA ASN A 135 -17.49 -0.64 8.48
C ASN A 135 -16.21 -0.20 9.22
N ILE A 136 -15.44 0.67 8.57
CA ILE A 136 -14.16 1.13 9.10
C ILE A 136 -14.35 2.04 10.32
N SER A 137 -15.43 2.82 10.35
CA SER A 137 -15.72 3.72 11.47
C SER A 137 -15.93 2.98 12.79
N GLU A 138 -16.46 1.77 12.77
CA GLU A 138 -16.59 0.91 13.95
C GLU A 138 -15.28 0.16 14.25
N LEU A 139 -14.69 -0.47 13.24
CA LEU A 139 -13.46 -1.25 13.40
C LEU A 139 -12.30 -0.40 13.91
N ALA A 140 -12.17 0.84 13.44
CA ALA A 140 -11.11 1.75 13.87
C ALA A 140 -11.16 2.12 15.36
N ILE A 141 -12.28 1.90 16.04
CA ILE A 141 -12.42 2.16 17.48
C ILE A 141 -11.92 0.97 18.31
N VAL A 142 -12.17 -0.25 17.87
CA VAL A 142 -11.93 -1.48 18.65
C VAL A 142 -10.69 -2.24 18.21
N ALA A 143 -10.35 -2.20 16.92
CA ALA A 143 -9.20 -2.93 16.39
C ALA A 143 -7.87 -2.29 16.84
N PRO A 144 -6.84 -3.10 17.08
CA PRO A 144 -5.52 -2.59 17.44
C PRO A 144 -4.82 -1.87 16.28
N GLN A 145 -5.13 -2.21 15.04
CA GLN A 145 -4.53 -1.56 13.87
C GLN A 145 -5.13 -0.16 13.66
N ASN A 146 -4.27 0.82 13.38
CA ASN A 146 -4.64 2.20 13.02
C ASN A 146 -4.24 2.58 11.60
N ASN A 147 -3.48 1.71 10.93
CA ASN A 147 -3.06 1.83 9.54
C ASN A 147 -4.05 1.07 8.65
N LEU A 148 -4.51 1.70 7.57
CA LEU A 148 -5.57 1.16 6.73
C LEU A 148 -5.17 -0.16 6.06
N ASN A 149 -3.94 -0.28 5.54
CA ASN A 149 -3.47 -1.50 4.92
C ASN A 149 -3.49 -2.69 5.90
N GLN A 150 -2.99 -2.48 7.12
CA GLN A 150 -2.97 -3.53 8.13
C GLN A 150 -4.39 -3.86 8.62
N LEU A 151 -5.26 -2.86 8.79
CA LEU A 151 -6.65 -3.12 9.14
C LEU A 151 -7.31 -4.01 8.08
N LEU A 152 -7.17 -3.71 6.79
CA LEU A 152 -7.71 -4.52 5.71
C LEU A 152 -7.05 -5.90 5.64
N ASN A 153 -5.74 -6.00 5.89
CA ASN A 153 -5.03 -7.28 5.90
C ASN A 153 -5.61 -8.28 6.91
N TYR A 154 -6.15 -7.78 8.01
CA TYR A 154 -6.74 -8.64 9.05
C TYR A 154 -8.25 -8.89 8.89
N VAL A 155 -9.00 -8.02 8.21
CA VAL A 155 -10.48 -8.14 8.14
C VAL A 155 -11.00 -8.53 6.75
N ALA A 156 -10.29 -8.19 5.68
CA ALA A 156 -10.68 -8.55 4.31
C ALA A 156 -10.06 -9.90 3.91
N PRO A 157 -10.84 -10.93 3.55
CA PRO A 157 -10.32 -12.29 3.38
C PRO A 157 -9.24 -12.39 2.31
N SER A 158 -9.43 -11.83 1.14
CA SER A 158 -8.52 -11.95 -0.01
C SER A 158 -7.54 -10.77 -0.16
N PHE A 159 -7.51 -9.84 0.79
CA PHE A 159 -6.58 -8.72 0.82
C PHE A 159 -5.32 -9.06 1.60
N THR A 160 -4.14 -8.77 1.07
CA THR A 160 -2.86 -8.96 1.73
C THR A 160 -1.99 -7.71 1.59
N SER A 161 -1.34 -7.31 2.69
CA SER A 161 -0.35 -6.24 2.71
C SER A 161 0.74 -6.59 3.71
N ASN A 162 1.93 -6.85 3.20
CA ASN A 162 3.07 -7.25 4.00
C ASN A 162 3.81 -6.01 4.50
N THR A 163 4.06 -5.93 5.82
CA THR A 163 4.98 -4.94 6.37
C THR A 163 6.39 -5.24 5.87
N GLN A 164 6.99 -4.28 5.19
CA GLN A 164 8.32 -4.42 4.59
C GLN A 164 9.41 -3.85 5.49
N THR A 165 10.65 -4.27 5.27
CA THR A 165 11.86 -3.80 5.97
C THR A 165 13.03 -3.75 5.00
N VAL A 166 13.90 -2.75 5.13
CA VAL A 166 15.09 -2.57 4.27
C VAL A 166 14.71 -2.62 2.78
N ALA A 167 13.73 -1.82 2.38
CA ALA A 167 13.10 -1.89 1.07
C ALA A 167 13.05 -0.56 0.30
N ASP A 168 14.06 0.32 0.49
CA ASP A 168 14.33 1.55 -0.26
C ASP A 168 13.09 2.45 -0.45
N GLY A 169 12.29 2.58 0.61
CA GLY A 169 11.10 3.43 0.66
C GLY A 169 9.77 2.72 0.42
N THR A 170 9.73 1.49 -0.12
CA THR A 170 8.46 0.71 -0.18
C THR A 170 7.97 0.30 1.21
N ASP A 171 8.85 0.22 2.19
CA ASP A 171 8.57 0.05 3.62
C ASP A 171 7.87 1.27 4.27
N HIS A 172 7.70 2.36 3.54
CA HIS A 172 6.89 3.51 3.94
C HIS A 172 5.47 3.50 3.33
N ILE A 173 5.17 2.58 2.40
CA ILE A 173 3.89 2.49 1.67
C ILE A 173 3.15 1.19 1.99
N ASP A 174 3.85 0.07 2.12
CA ASP A 174 3.33 -1.30 2.28
C ASP A 174 2.35 -1.68 1.14
N PRO A 175 2.84 -2.00 -0.07
CA PRO A 175 1.98 -2.33 -1.21
C PRO A 175 0.99 -3.45 -0.90
N ALA A 176 -0.24 -3.29 -1.39
CA ALA A 176 -1.34 -4.20 -1.10
C ALA A 176 -1.74 -5.04 -2.31
N GLN A 177 -2.16 -6.27 -2.09
CA GLN A 177 -2.60 -7.23 -3.09
C GLN A 177 -4.04 -7.68 -2.82
N LEU A 178 -4.77 -8.04 -3.86
CA LEU A 178 -6.10 -8.62 -3.76
C LEU A 178 -6.15 -9.93 -4.55
N ARG A 179 -6.64 -11.03 -3.94
CA ARG A 179 -6.74 -12.35 -4.57
C ARG A 179 -5.42 -12.89 -5.14
N GLY A 180 -4.28 -12.54 -4.52
CA GLY A 180 -2.95 -12.91 -5.00
C GLY A 180 -2.51 -12.22 -6.29
N LEU A 181 -3.27 -11.18 -6.74
CA LEU A 181 -2.92 -10.34 -7.88
C LEU A 181 -2.22 -9.07 -7.40
N GLY A 182 -1.39 -8.47 -8.27
CA GLY A 182 -0.51 -7.36 -7.92
C GLY A 182 -1.24 -6.09 -7.47
N PRO A 183 -0.56 -5.19 -6.76
CA PRO A 183 -1.13 -3.91 -6.31
C PRO A 183 -1.64 -3.02 -7.45
N ASP A 184 -1.08 -3.17 -8.63
CA ASP A 184 -1.42 -2.43 -9.85
C ASP A 184 -2.58 -3.08 -10.64
N GLN A 185 -3.10 -4.22 -10.18
CA GLN A 185 -4.26 -4.93 -10.75
C GLN A 185 -5.53 -4.74 -9.90
N VAL A 186 -5.48 -3.82 -8.95
CA VAL A 186 -6.58 -3.43 -8.06
C VAL A 186 -6.88 -1.95 -8.23
N LEU A 187 -8.08 -1.63 -8.67
CA LEU A 187 -8.50 -0.24 -8.76
C LEU A 187 -8.95 0.29 -7.40
N VAL A 188 -8.43 1.45 -7.02
CA VAL A 188 -8.87 2.16 -5.81
C VAL A 188 -9.70 3.38 -6.19
N LEU A 189 -10.85 3.53 -5.57
CA LEU A 189 -11.74 4.68 -5.69
C LEU A 189 -11.88 5.39 -4.33
N LEU A 190 -12.09 6.70 -4.38
CA LEU A 190 -12.51 7.52 -3.24
C LEU A 190 -13.87 8.12 -3.55
N ASN A 191 -14.91 7.79 -2.77
CA ASN A 191 -16.30 8.17 -3.04
C ASN A 191 -16.74 7.88 -4.49
N GLY A 192 -16.27 6.77 -5.09
CA GLY A 192 -16.59 6.35 -6.45
C GLY A 192 -15.75 6.99 -7.57
N LYS A 193 -14.82 7.89 -7.27
CA LYS A 193 -13.90 8.49 -8.26
C LYS A 193 -12.50 7.88 -8.15
N ARG A 194 -11.82 7.70 -9.29
CA ARG A 194 -10.51 7.03 -9.38
C ARG A 194 -9.45 7.75 -8.55
N ARG A 195 -8.76 7.01 -7.69
CA ARG A 195 -7.59 7.47 -6.96
C ARG A 195 -6.33 7.29 -7.81
N HIS A 196 -5.39 8.24 -7.75
CA HIS A 196 -4.10 8.14 -8.41
C HIS A 196 -3.19 7.09 -7.73
N SER A 197 -2.22 6.56 -8.49
CA SER A 197 -1.20 5.65 -7.99
C SER A 197 -0.06 6.38 -7.29
N SER A 198 0.77 5.63 -6.57
CA SER A 198 2.05 6.12 -6.04
C SER A 198 3.02 6.46 -7.18
N SER A 199 3.95 7.38 -6.94
CA SER A 199 5.08 7.63 -7.85
C SER A 199 6.18 6.57 -7.74
N LEU A 200 6.15 5.73 -6.71
CA LEU A 200 7.14 4.71 -6.43
C LEU A 200 6.86 3.42 -7.20
N VAL A 201 7.92 2.85 -7.79
CA VAL A 201 7.92 1.49 -8.35
C VAL A 201 8.53 0.54 -7.33
N ASN A 202 7.86 -0.57 -7.04
CA ASN A 202 8.40 -1.61 -6.18
C ASN A 202 9.44 -2.44 -6.95
N VAL A 203 10.70 -2.09 -6.86
CA VAL A 203 11.81 -2.82 -7.53
C VAL A 203 12.49 -3.84 -6.64
N ASN A 204 12.28 -3.78 -5.33
CA ASN A 204 12.93 -4.66 -4.36
C ASN A 204 12.35 -6.07 -4.36
N GLY A 205 13.11 -7.01 -3.82
CA GLY A 205 12.71 -8.40 -3.65
C GLY A 205 11.68 -8.58 -2.54
N THR A 206 10.44 -8.14 -2.78
CA THR A 206 9.31 -8.25 -1.87
C THR A 206 8.05 -8.63 -2.66
N PRO A 207 6.98 -9.14 -2.02
CA PRO A 207 5.70 -9.37 -2.69
C PRO A 207 5.20 -8.11 -3.42
N GLY A 208 4.77 -8.26 -4.66
CA GLY A 208 4.41 -7.14 -5.52
C GLY A 208 5.59 -6.51 -6.28
N ARG A 209 6.78 -7.15 -6.31
CA ARG A 209 7.92 -6.70 -7.11
C ARG A 209 7.53 -6.44 -8.56
N GLY A 210 7.94 -5.28 -9.09
CA GLY A 210 7.63 -4.83 -10.45
C GLY A 210 6.30 -4.09 -10.58
N SER A 211 5.52 -3.92 -9.51
CA SER A 211 4.22 -3.26 -9.55
C SER A 211 4.25 -1.82 -9.05
N VAL A 212 3.20 -1.08 -9.38
CA VAL A 212 2.93 0.29 -8.93
C VAL A 212 1.50 0.34 -8.39
N GLY A 213 1.34 0.39 -7.09
CA GLY A 213 0.03 0.41 -6.45
C GLY A 213 -0.43 1.79 -6.01
N THR A 214 -1.66 1.87 -5.54
CA THR A 214 -2.19 3.04 -4.84
C THR A 214 -1.77 2.98 -3.38
N ASP A 215 -1.29 4.11 -2.85
CA ASP A 215 -0.97 4.26 -1.43
C ASP A 215 -2.25 4.46 -0.61
N LEU A 216 -2.77 3.38 -0.02
CA LEU A 216 -3.97 3.44 0.84
C LEU A 216 -3.69 4.15 2.17
N ASN A 217 -2.45 4.11 2.66
CA ASN A 217 -2.07 4.78 3.91
C ASN A 217 -1.99 6.31 3.78
N ALA A 218 -2.10 6.84 2.55
CA ALA A 218 -2.28 8.28 2.30
C ALA A 218 -3.70 8.77 2.65
N ILE A 219 -4.64 7.88 2.97
CA ILE A 219 -6.01 8.21 3.39
C ILE A 219 -6.14 7.88 4.89
N PRO A 220 -6.41 8.87 5.76
CA PRO A 220 -6.55 8.58 7.19
C PRO A 220 -7.79 7.71 7.46
N ALA A 221 -7.59 6.60 8.16
CA ALA A 221 -8.68 5.67 8.49
C ALA A 221 -9.84 6.37 9.22
N PHE A 222 -9.55 7.42 9.98
CA PHE A 222 -10.55 8.21 10.73
C PHE A 222 -11.46 9.06 9.84
N ALA A 223 -11.07 9.34 8.57
CA ALA A 223 -11.92 9.99 7.57
C ALA A 223 -12.94 9.04 6.93
N ILE A 224 -12.73 7.72 7.09
CA ILE A 224 -13.46 6.69 6.37
C ILE A 224 -14.69 6.26 7.19
N GLU A 225 -15.82 6.15 6.51
CA GLU A 225 -17.03 5.52 7.07
C GLU A 225 -16.99 4.03 6.85
N ARG A 226 -16.83 3.61 5.59
CA ARG A 226 -16.75 2.21 5.19
C ARG A 226 -15.87 2.03 3.96
N ILE A 227 -15.47 0.81 3.73
CA ILE A 227 -14.82 0.38 2.48
C ILE A 227 -15.70 -0.67 1.81
N GLU A 228 -15.91 -0.51 0.52
CA GLU A 228 -16.59 -1.45 -0.33
C GLU A 228 -15.55 -2.14 -1.21
N VAL A 229 -15.48 -3.49 -1.14
CA VAL A 229 -14.54 -4.29 -1.92
C VAL A 229 -15.34 -5.11 -2.94
N LEU A 230 -15.32 -4.68 -4.19
CA LEU A 230 -15.86 -5.44 -5.31
C LEU A 230 -14.84 -6.50 -5.72
N ARG A 231 -15.15 -7.75 -5.47
CA ARG A 231 -14.29 -8.91 -5.77
C ARG A 231 -14.67 -9.55 -7.11
N ASP A 232 -14.53 -8.77 -8.20
CA ASP A 232 -14.81 -9.25 -9.57
C ASP A 232 -14.11 -8.35 -10.59
N GLY A 233 -13.85 -8.88 -11.80
CA GLY A 233 -13.39 -8.07 -12.91
C GLY A 233 -14.41 -6.99 -13.26
N ALA A 234 -13.97 -5.73 -13.31
CA ALA A 234 -14.86 -4.59 -13.45
C ALA A 234 -14.35 -3.50 -14.42
N ALA A 235 -13.44 -3.85 -15.33
CA ALA A 235 -12.87 -2.89 -16.26
C ALA A 235 -13.91 -2.31 -17.24
N ALA A 236 -14.94 -3.05 -17.61
CA ALA A 236 -16.04 -2.54 -18.42
C ALA A 236 -16.83 -1.42 -17.72
N GLN A 237 -16.84 -1.38 -16.38
CA GLN A 237 -17.55 -0.38 -15.58
C GLN A 237 -16.66 0.76 -15.12
N TYR A 238 -15.39 0.47 -14.74
CA TYR A 238 -14.49 1.41 -14.07
C TYR A 238 -13.17 1.67 -14.81
N GLY A 239 -12.91 0.97 -15.94
CA GLY A 239 -11.72 1.13 -16.75
C GLY A 239 -10.50 0.34 -16.26
N SER A 240 -9.34 0.71 -16.73
CA SER A 240 -8.06 0.07 -16.44
C SER A 240 -7.85 -0.24 -14.95
N ASP A 241 -7.08 -1.29 -14.66
CA ASP A 241 -6.62 -1.71 -13.32
C ASP A 241 -7.65 -2.51 -12.50
N ALA A 242 -8.93 -2.54 -12.91
CA ALA A 242 -9.99 -3.29 -12.23
C ALA A 242 -9.99 -4.79 -12.65
N ILE A 243 -8.84 -5.47 -12.56
CA ILE A 243 -8.69 -6.90 -12.90
C ILE A 243 -9.02 -7.77 -11.69
N ALA A 244 -8.36 -7.55 -10.55
CA ALA A 244 -8.60 -8.30 -9.31
C ALA A 244 -9.89 -7.88 -8.62
N GLY A 245 -10.26 -6.61 -8.80
CA GLY A 245 -11.42 -5.99 -8.20
C GLY A 245 -11.28 -4.49 -8.03
N VAL A 246 -12.21 -3.92 -7.27
CA VAL A 246 -12.26 -2.48 -6.97
C VAL A 246 -12.41 -2.29 -5.47
N ILE A 247 -11.59 -1.42 -4.89
CA ILE A 247 -11.68 -0.97 -3.50
C ILE A 247 -12.21 0.46 -3.51
N ASN A 248 -13.44 0.67 -3.03
CA ASN A 248 -14.02 2.00 -2.92
C ASN A 248 -14.01 2.47 -1.46
N VAL A 249 -13.29 3.53 -1.20
CA VAL A 249 -13.21 4.19 0.10
C VAL A 249 -14.31 5.23 0.18
N VAL A 250 -15.27 5.03 1.09
CA VAL A 250 -16.38 5.94 1.31
C VAL A 250 -16.10 6.79 2.55
N MET A 251 -16.05 8.10 2.37
CA MET A 251 -15.73 9.05 3.44
C MET A 251 -16.94 9.39 4.31
N LYS A 252 -16.69 9.75 5.57
CA LYS A 252 -17.70 10.20 6.54
C LYS A 252 -18.51 11.39 6.03
N LYS A 253 -19.80 11.37 6.38
CA LYS A 253 -20.78 12.43 6.08
C LYS A 253 -21.48 12.95 7.34
N SER A 254 -20.90 12.71 8.52
CA SER A 254 -21.48 13.13 9.80
C SER A 254 -21.68 14.66 9.82
N THR A 255 -22.75 15.11 10.47
CA THR A 255 -23.08 16.51 10.63
C THR A 255 -23.28 16.83 12.10
N ASN A 256 -22.90 18.03 12.52
CA ASN A 256 -23.03 18.55 13.88
C ASN A 256 -22.49 17.57 14.93
N LYS A 257 -21.37 16.94 14.60
CA LYS A 257 -20.73 15.92 15.41
C LYS A 257 -19.23 16.14 15.40
N LEU A 258 -18.62 16.27 16.57
CA LEU A 258 -17.18 16.24 16.76
C LEU A 258 -16.77 14.84 17.22
N SER A 259 -15.82 14.26 16.52
CA SER A 259 -15.19 12.99 16.95
C SER A 259 -13.69 13.20 17.05
N ALA A 260 -13.07 12.71 18.12
CA ALA A 260 -11.64 12.74 18.33
C ALA A 260 -11.14 11.40 18.82
N SER A 261 -9.90 11.05 18.51
CA SER A 261 -9.25 9.84 19.01
C SER A 261 -7.80 10.14 19.34
N LEU A 262 -7.38 9.80 20.54
CA LEU A 262 -5.97 9.76 20.94
C LEU A 262 -5.59 8.30 21.13
N TYR A 263 -4.63 7.85 20.34
CA TYR A 263 -4.12 6.48 20.35
C TYR A 263 -2.64 6.48 20.72
N GLY A 264 -2.24 5.56 21.59
CA GLY A 264 -0.84 5.35 21.97
C GLY A 264 -0.56 3.87 22.15
N GLY A 265 0.65 3.43 21.79
CA GLY A 265 1.04 2.03 21.94
C GLY A 265 2.50 1.80 21.60
N GLY A 266 2.93 0.54 21.69
CA GLY A 266 4.28 0.10 21.32
C GLY A 266 4.42 -1.41 21.35
N ASN A 267 5.49 -1.92 20.75
CA ASN A 267 5.79 -3.34 20.72
C ASN A 267 6.46 -3.78 22.03
N ALA A 268 5.68 -4.43 22.88
CA ALA A 268 6.15 -5.07 24.12
C ALA A 268 6.30 -6.57 23.85
N SER A 269 7.37 -6.95 23.17
CA SER A 269 7.60 -8.27 22.63
C SER A 269 8.97 -8.83 22.98
N THR A 270 9.14 -10.14 22.89
CA THR A 270 10.42 -10.81 23.18
C THR A 270 11.53 -10.42 22.20
N GLY A 271 11.17 -10.05 20.96
CA GLY A 271 12.11 -9.55 19.94
C GLY A 271 12.41 -8.05 20.03
N ALA A 272 11.76 -7.31 20.93
CA ALA A 272 11.94 -5.87 21.03
C ALA A 272 13.40 -5.47 21.33
N ASN A 273 13.85 -4.33 20.76
CA ASN A 273 15.18 -3.76 20.95
C ASN A 273 16.31 -4.76 20.65
N ASP A 274 16.25 -5.46 19.51
CA ASP A 274 17.22 -6.51 19.17
C ASP A 274 17.31 -7.59 20.26
N HIS A 275 16.16 -8.15 20.66
CA HIS A 275 16.00 -9.22 21.66
C HIS A 275 16.41 -8.86 23.10
N ARG A 276 16.44 -7.58 23.45
CA ARG A 276 16.72 -7.15 24.84
C ARG A 276 15.47 -6.97 25.68
N GLY A 277 14.29 -7.10 25.04
CA GLY A 277 13.03 -6.86 25.69
C GLY A 277 12.70 -5.38 25.86
N GLY A 278 11.75 -5.08 26.72
CA GLY A 278 11.22 -3.73 26.87
C GLY A 278 10.19 -3.39 25.78
N MET A 279 10.16 -2.12 25.37
CA MET A 279 9.21 -1.63 24.39
C MET A 279 9.92 -0.80 23.32
N ASP A 280 9.69 -1.11 22.04
CA ASP A 280 10.13 -0.31 20.90
C ASP A 280 8.97 -0.01 19.93
N GLY A 281 9.23 0.69 18.84
CA GLY A 281 8.20 1.04 17.86
C GLY A 281 7.03 1.79 18.50
N LYS A 282 7.31 2.66 19.46
CA LYS A 282 6.28 3.47 20.12
C LYS A 282 5.56 4.31 19.10
N GLN A 283 4.25 4.39 19.24
CA GLN A 283 3.40 5.13 18.33
C GLN A 283 2.41 5.98 19.09
N VAL A 284 2.19 7.20 18.60
CA VAL A 284 1.13 8.11 19.05
C VAL A 284 0.39 8.60 17.82
N GLN A 285 -0.94 8.62 17.88
CA GLN A 285 -1.78 9.18 16.81
C GLN A 285 -2.91 10.01 17.43
N LEU A 286 -3.12 11.18 16.85
CA LEU A 286 -4.25 12.07 17.16
C LEU A 286 -5.09 12.23 15.90
N ASP A 287 -6.37 11.88 16.02
CA ASP A 287 -7.35 12.05 14.96
C ASP A 287 -8.46 12.97 15.40
N LEU A 288 -8.90 13.83 14.50
CA LEU A 288 -10.03 14.74 14.69
C LEU A 288 -10.93 14.67 13.46
N ASN A 289 -12.25 14.61 13.68
CA ASN A 289 -13.25 14.72 12.62
C ASN A 289 -14.39 15.61 13.08
N TYR A 290 -14.73 16.60 12.27
CA TYR A 290 -15.83 17.50 12.53
C TYR A 290 -16.72 17.68 11.32
N GLY A 291 -18.01 17.49 11.50
CA GLY A 291 -19.00 17.65 10.45
C GLY A 291 -19.93 18.83 10.72
N LEU A 292 -20.13 19.64 9.70
CA LEU A 292 -21.08 20.78 9.67
C LEU A 292 -22.24 20.44 8.76
N GLY A 293 -23.46 20.67 9.21
CA GLY A 293 -24.65 20.67 8.36
C GLY A 293 -24.76 22.01 7.62
N VAL A 294 -25.00 21.98 6.30
CA VAL A 294 -25.11 23.16 5.45
C VAL A 294 -26.41 23.15 4.68
N GLY A 295 -27.27 24.14 4.92
CA GLY A 295 -28.57 24.23 4.27
C GLY A 295 -29.45 23.00 4.48
N LYS A 296 -30.34 22.71 3.52
CA LYS A 296 -31.23 21.56 3.58
C LYS A 296 -30.55 20.29 3.04
N GLY A 297 -29.88 19.50 3.92
CA GLY A 297 -29.28 18.20 3.59
C GLY A 297 -27.91 18.30 2.90
N GLY A 298 -27.22 19.43 3.02
CA GLY A 298 -25.79 19.55 2.70
C GLY A 298 -24.93 19.31 3.93
N PHE A 299 -23.66 19.00 3.70
CA PHE A 299 -22.67 18.80 4.77
C PHE A 299 -21.27 19.22 4.30
N ILE A 300 -20.43 19.55 5.27
CA ILE A 300 -18.97 19.67 5.12
C ILE A 300 -18.36 18.91 6.29
N ASN A 301 -17.51 17.95 5.98
CA ASN A 301 -16.85 17.11 6.97
C ASN A 301 -15.33 17.26 6.84
N PHE A 302 -14.66 17.65 7.93
CA PHE A 302 -13.22 17.82 8.01
C PHE A 302 -12.59 16.71 8.85
N THR A 303 -11.48 16.16 8.40
CA THR A 303 -10.68 15.20 9.16
C THR A 303 -9.24 15.63 9.19
N GLY A 304 -8.61 15.62 10.37
CA GLY A 304 -7.18 15.78 10.57
C GLY A 304 -6.62 14.55 11.26
N SER A 305 -5.44 14.10 10.87
CA SER A 305 -4.71 12.99 11.49
C SER A 305 -3.24 13.32 11.62
N LEU A 306 -2.68 13.15 12.81
CA LEU A 306 -1.26 13.30 13.10
C LEU A 306 -0.74 11.99 13.70
N THR A 307 0.32 11.44 13.12
CA THR A 307 0.93 10.18 13.57
C THR A 307 2.42 10.35 13.74
N SER A 308 2.94 9.82 14.84
CA SER A 308 4.38 9.62 15.06
C SER A 308 4.62 8.19 15.49
N ARG A 309 5.51 7.49 14.80
CA ARG A 309 5.91 6.10 15.07
C ARG A 309 7.42 5.99 15.05
N GLU A 310 7.99 5.39 16.08
CA GLU A 310 9.41 5.02 16.15
C GLU A 310 9.69 3.76 15.33
N ASP A 311 10.96 3.52 15.00
CA ASP A 311 11.39 2.25 14.38
C ASP A 311 11.30 1.08 15.37
N THR A 312 11.15 -0.12 14.82
CA THR A 312 11.33 -1.38 15.58
C THR A 312 12.69 -1.99 15.25
N ARG A 313 13.26 -2.74 16.18
CA ARG A 313 14.57 -3.37 16.05
C ARG A 313 14.48 -4.85 16.34
N ARG A 314 14.80 -5.66 15.32
CA ARG A 314 14.66 -7.13 15.32
C ARG A 314 15.91 -7.83 14.76
N ALA A 315 17.05 -7.13 14.74
CA ALA A 315 18.31 -7.73 14.34
C ALA A 315 18.86 -8.65 15.42
N THR A 316 19.58 -9.68 15.01
CA THR A 316 20.48 -10.41 15.87
C THR A 316 21.93 -10.01 15.57
N ASP A 317 22.85 -10.28 16.52
CA ASP A 317 24.20 -9.77 16.44
C ASP A 317 24.96 -10.31 15.22
N PHE A 318 25.60 -9.41 14.48
CA PHE A 318 26.42 -9.75 13.33
C PHE A 318 27.57 -10.68 13.71
N ASN A 319 27.69 -11.84 13.06
CA ASN A 319 28.71 -12.85 13.38
C ASN A 319 29.91 -12.88 12.43
N GLY A 320 29.93 -12.08 11.36
CA GLY A 320 31.02 -11.99 10.40
C GLY A 320 32.21 -11.15 10.85
N ASN A 321 33.15 -10.92 9.92
CA ASN A 321 34.34 -10.10 10.13
C ASN A 321 34.01 -8.61 10.04
N LEU A 322 34.48 -7.85 11.04
CA LEU A 322 34.29 -6.39 11.15
C LEU A 322 35.60 -5.63 10.95
N PHE A 323 36.68 -6.16 11.56
CA PHE A 323 37.98 -5.50 11.56
C PHE A 323 39.08 -6.47 11.07
N ASN A 324 39.99 -5.93 10.28
CA ASN A 324 41.25 -6.58 9.94
C ASN A 324 42.43 -5.86 10.63
N VAL A 325 43.63 -6.43 10.53
CA VAL A 325 44.86 -5.84 11.15
C VAL A 325 45.12 -4.42 10.67
N TYR A 326 44.83 -4.13 9.37
CA TYR A 326 44.98 -2.78 8.85
C TYR A 326 44.07 -1.78 9.58
N ASN A 327 42.79 -2.09 9.79
CA ASN A 327 41.87 -1.22 10.52
C ASN A 327 42.33 -0.96 11.96
N ALA A 328 42.94 -1.94 12.60
CA ALA A 328 43.52 -1.77 13.92
C ALA A 328 44.67 -0.78 13.92
N ILE A 329 45.64 -0.95 13.01
CA ILE A 329 46.83 -0.06 12.90
C ILE A 329 46.39 1.35 12.48
N GLU A 330 45.49 1.46 11.48
CA GLU A 330 44.93 2.72 11.01
C GLU A 330 44.26 3.50 12.14
N ASN A 331 43.51 2.83 13.00
CA ASN A 331 42.91 3.45 14.19
C ASN A 331 43.94 3.92 15.21
N ARG A 332 45.02 3.13 15.48
CA ARG A 332 46.09 3.55 16.34
C ARG A 332 46.82 4.78 15.79
N ALA A 333 47.06 4.81 14.47
CA ALA A 333 47.64 5.94 13.78
C ALA A 333 46.77 7.21 13.93
N LEU A 334 45.45 7.05 13.63
CA LEU A 334 44.50 8.16 13.76
C LEU A 334 44.42 8.71 15.19
N THR A 335 44.40 7.84 16.20
CA THR A 335 44.43 8.23 17.61
C THR A 335 45.75 8.93 18.00
N GLY A 336 46.85 8.54 17.33
CA GLY A 336 48.15 9.18 17.46
C GLY A 336 48.30 10.46 16.64
N GLY A 337 47.25 10.98 16.04
CA GLY A 337 47.22 12.20 15.24
C GLY A 337 47.68 12.04 13.80
N VAL A 338 47.86 10.80 13.29
CA VAL A 338 48.27 10.52 11.92
C VAL A 338 47.14 9.86 11.16
N ASN A 339 46.65 10.54 10.13
CA ASN A 339 45.66 9.96 9.20
C ASN A 339 46.35 9.14 8.12
N LEU A 340 46.42 7.81 8.30
CA LEU A 340 47.08 6.91 7.38
C LEU A 340 46.45 6.92 5.99
N SER A 341 45.11 7.04 5.91
CA SER A 341 44.38 7.09 4.64
C SER A 341 44.59 8.39 3.86
N SER A 342 45.06 9.47 4.50
CA SER A 342 45.41 10.71 3.79
C SER A 342 46.75 10.64 3.03
N LEU A 343 47.54 9.59 3.26
CA LEU A 343 48.83 9.41 2.60
C LEU A 343 48.66 8.91 1.13
N PHE A 344 47.50 8.48 0.75
CA PHE A 344 47.21 8.01 -0.61
C PHE A 344 45.73 8.23 -0.95
N SER A 345 45.44 8.61 -2.18
CA SER A 345 44.11 8.50 -2.77
C SER A 345 43.96 7.18 -3.56
N ASN A 346 45.06 6.74 -4.25
CA ASN A 346 45.20 5.42 -4.86
C ASN A 346 46.47 4.76 -4.34
N VAL A 347 46.37 3.65 -3.63
CA VAL A 347 47.52 2.97 -3.02
C VAL A 347 48.52 2.40 -4.02
N ASN A 348 48.05 2.09 -5.25
CA ASN A 348 48.87 1.55 -6.32
C ASN A 348 49.57 2.65 -7.16
N ASN A 349 49.23 3.93 -6.93
CA ASN A 349 49.74 5.09 -7.65
C ASN A 349 49.92 6.26 -6.68
N THR A 350 50.86 6.14 -5.74
CA THR A 350 51.16 7.16 -4.76
C THR A 350 52.68 7.37 -4.60
N PRO A 351 53.16 8.61 -4.49
CA PRO A 351 54.58 8.90 -4.18
C PRO A 351 54.91 8.54 -2.71
N ASN A 352 53.94 8.34 -1.85
CA ASN A 352 54.11 8.18 -0.41
C ASN A 352 54.31 6.73 0.02
N THR A 353 54.63 5.80 -0.89
CA THR A 353 54.79 4.37 -0.57
C THR A 353 55.71 4.10 0.63
N ALA A 354 56.89 4.75 0.68
CA ALA A 354 57.81 4.59 1.82
C ALA A 354 57.21 5.11 3.14
N GLN A 355 56.51 6.22 3.07
CA GLN A 355 55.87 6.83 4.24
C GLN A 355 54.71 5.96 4.76
N ILE A 356 53.88 5.38 3.87
CA ILE A 356 52.80 4.44 4.26
C ILE A 356 53.38 3.24 4.99
N ILE A 357 54.44 2.62 4.42
CA ILE A 357 55.11 1.47 5.03
C ILE A 357 55.68 1.83 6.41
N SER A 358 56.40 2.96 6.50
CA SER A 358 57.02 3.41 7.78
C SER A 358 55.94 3.72 8.83
N THR A 359 54.85 4.38 8.46
CA THR A 359 53.75 4.66 9.36
C THR A 359 53.08 3.39 9.87
N ILE A 360 52.82 2.42 8.99
CA ILE A 360 52.25 1.11 9.40
C ILE A 360 53.18 0.45 10.41
N LYS A 361 54.48 0.39 10.13
CA LYS A 361 55.47 -0.19 11.03
C LYS A 361 55.56 0.54 12.38
N GLN A 362 55.41 1.86 12.36
CA GLN A 362 55.46 2.71 13.56
C GLN A 362 54.27 2.39 14.50
N TYR A 363 53.05 2.22 13.95
CA TYR A 363 51.85 2.04 14.75
C TYR A 363 51.41 0.57 14.96
N ALA A 364 52.03 -0.40 14.25
CA ALA A 364 51.77 -1.81 14.45
C ALA A 364 52.08 -2.32 15.88
N PRO A 365 53.15 -1.89 16.57
CA PRO A 365 53.38 -2.28 17.98
C PRO A 365 52.28 -1.85 18.95
N GLY A 366 51.52 -0.79 18.63
CA GLY A 366 50.35 -0.36 19.38
C GLY A 366 49.16 -1.29 19.33
N VAL A 367 49.16 -2.29 18.45
CA VAL A 367 48.16 -3.35 18.38
C VAL A 367 48.63 -4.53 19.24
N SER A 368 48.39 -4.44 20.54
CA SER A 368 48.98 -5.28 21.59
C SER A 368 48.65 -6.78 21.50
N TYR A 369 47.59 -7.15 20.80
CA TYR A 369 47.14 -8.52 20.64
C TYR A 369 47.72 -9.26 19.40
N LEU A 370 48.57 -8.56 18.61
CA LEU A 370 49.28 -9.24 17.54
C LEU A 370 50.38 -10.12 18.08
N THR A 371 50.53 -11.32 17.54
CA THR A 371 51.59 -12.24 17.92
C THR A 371 52.96 -11.68 17.52
N ALA A 372 54.04 -12.13 18.20
CA ALA A 372 55.41 -11.75 17.87
C ALA A 372 55.77 -12.03 16.41
N ALA A 373 55.26 -13.15 15.86
CA ALA A 373 55.45 -13.49 14.46
C ALA A 373 54.76 -12.50 13.52
N GLN A 374 53.53 -12.10 13.81
CA GLN A 374 52.80 -11.09 13.03
C GLN A 374 53.54 -9.74 13.09
N GLN A 375 53.96 -9.30 14.25
CA GLN A 375 54.77 -8.06 14.41
C GLN A 375 56.07 -8.12 13.59
N THR A 376 56.81 -9.23 13.67
CA THR A 376 58.03 -9.43 12.90
C THR A 376 57.78 -9.37 11.40
N ASN A 377 56.73 -10.05 10.92
CA ASN A 377 56.34 -10.05 9.50
C ASN A 377 56.00 -8.64 8.99
N ILE A 378 55.29 -7.82 9.81
CA ILE A 378 54.99 -6.41 9.50
C ILE A 378 56.28 -5.61 9.42
N GLN A 379 57.19 -5.74 10.44
CA GLN A 379 58.43 -5.00 10.48
C GLN A 379 59.37 -5.33 9.31
N ASN A 380 59.36 -6.58 8.85
CA ASN A 380 60.19 -7.04 7.74
C ASN A 380 59.61 -6.74 6.34
N ALA A 381 58.33 -6.37 6.23
CA ALA A 381 57.69 -6.09 4.95
C ALA A 381 58.35 -4.85 4.27
N THR A 382 58.67 -4.93 3.02
CA THR A 382 59.30 -3.87 2.23
C THR A 382 58.42 -3.33 1.14
N THR A 383 57.27 -3.97 0.89
CA THR A 383 56.33 -3.54 -0.15
C THR A 383 54.90 -3.43 0.36
N ILE A 384 54.08 -2.60 -0.29
CA ILE A 384 52.65 -2.50 0.00
C ILE A 384 51.96 -3.85 -0.18
N SER A 385 52.28 -4.56 -1.28
CA SER A 385 51.68 -5.86 -1.57
C SER A 385 51.93 -6.89 -0.46
N THR A 386 53.13 -6.94 0.09
CA THR A 386 53.47 -7.80 1.25
C THR A 386 52.61 -7.41 2.46
N LEU A 387 52.49 -6.10 2.74
CA LEU A 387 51.64 -5.63 3.84
C LEU A 387 50.16 -5.92 3.64
N GLN A 388 49.65 -5.78 2.44
CA GLN A 388 48.26 -6.13 2.13
C GLN A 388 47.94 -7.59 2.46
N GLY A 389 48.85 -8.53 2.11
CA GLY A 389 48.69 -9.94 2.46
C GLY A 389 48.65 -10.19 3.96
N ILE A 390 49.50 -9.52 4.73
CA ILE A 390 49.59 -9.69 6.20
C ILE A 390 48.41 -9.00 6.89
N LEU A 391 48.07 -7.79 6.49
CA LEU A 391 47.15 -6.90 7.20
C LEU A 391 45.65 -7.21 6.94
N ASN A 392 45.36 -8.10 6.01
CA ASN A 392 43.98 -8.54 5.75
C ASN A 392 43.45 -9.56 6.80
N ALA A 393 44.29 -10.04 7.68
CA ALA A 393 43.94 -10.99 8.71
C ALA A 393 42.82 -10.42 9.63
N ASN A 394 41.86 -11.28 9.98
CA ASN A 394 40.73 -10.91 10.83
C ASN A 394 41.15 -10.78 12.30
N VAL A 395 40.84 -9.62 12.92
CA VAL A 395 41.09 -9.33 14.35
C VAL A 395 39.84 -8.79 15.05
N THR A 396 38.66 -9.13 14.54
CA THR A 396 37.37 -8.59 15.01
C THR A 396 37.19 -8.76 16.50
N LYS A 397 37.49 -9.95 17.07
CA LYS A 397 37.26 -10.22 18.49
C LYS A 397 38.09 -9.28 19.37
N ASP A 398 39.38 -9.18 19.06
CA ASP A 398 40.34 -8.44 19.90
C ASP A 398 40.19 -6.93 19.71
N GLU A 399 39.85 -6.51 18.49
CA GLU A 399 39.62 -5.09 18.20
C GLU A 399 38.29 -4.58 18.81
N LEU A 400 37.23 -5.40 18.84
CA LEU A 400 36.03 -5.06 19.58
C LEU A 400 36.31 -4.86 21.07
N ALA A 401 37.07 -5.78 21.69
CA ALA A 401 37.47 -5.65 23.10
C ALA A 401 38.29 -4.41 23.34
N PHE A 402 39.27 -4.11 22.48
CA PHE A 402 40.11 -2.90 22.60
C PHE A 402 39.30 -1.61 22.49
N ARG A 403 38.32 -1.54 21.56
CA ARG A 403 37.48 -0.33 21.35
C ARG A 403 36.31 -0.23 22.35
N GLY A 404 36.11 -1.20 23.24
CA GLY A 404 34.95 -1.26 24.12
C GLY A 404 33.61 -1.40 23.36
N LEU A 405 33.64 -2.10 22.22
CA LEU A 405 32.50 -2.31 21.35
C LEU A 405 31.99 -3.75 21.45
N GLU A 406 30.74 -3.90 21.15
CA GLU A 406 30.07 -5.20 21.01
C GLU A 406 29.59 -5.42 19.60
N ARG A 407 29.35 -6.68 19.20
CA ARG A 407 28.85 -7.00 17.85
C ARG A 407 27.53 -6.33 17.53
N ARG A 408 26.68 -6.12 18.52
CA ARG A 408 25.41 -5.40 18.39
C ARG A 408 25.53 -3.95 17.94
N ASN A 409 26.66 -3.28 18.18
CA ASN A 409 26.89 -1.92 17.70
C ASN A 409 26.92 -1.85 16.16
N PHE A 410 27.02 -3.01 15.51
CA PHE A 410 27.03 -3.18 14.05
C PHE A 410 25.74 -3.78 13.51
N ASN A 411 24.69 -3.86 14.31
CA ASN A 411 23.39 -4.35 13.90
C ASN A 411 22.76 -3.43 12.87
N MET A 412 22.09 -4.03 11.91
CA MET A 412 21.20 -3.33 10.98
C MET A 412 19.91 -2.95 11.70
N ARG A 413 19.21 -1.96 11.18
CA ARG A 413 17.86 -1.61 11.63
C ARG A 413 16.83 -2.43 10.85
N ILE A 414 16.52 -3.62 11.39
CA ILE A 414 15.58 -4.58 10.83
C ILE A 414 14.26 -4.45 11.58
N GLY A 415 13.17 -4.25 10.85
CA GLY A 415 11.85 -4.04 11.41
C GLY A 415 11.10 -2.94 10.69
N GLN A 416 10.10 -2.40 11.34
CA GLN A 416 9.29 -1.32 10.81
C GLN A 416 10.03 0.02 10.89
N SER A 417 10.01 0.80 9.82
CA SER A 417 10.70 2.09 9.74
C SER A 417 10.04 3.17 10.60
N LYS A 418 10.83 4.16 11.03
CA LYS A 418 10.32 5.38 11.67
C LYS A 418 9.44 6.15 10.69
N LEU A 419 8.33 6.71 11.19
CA LEU A 419 7.38 7.44 10.37
C LEU A 419 6.76 8.61 11.14
N GLN A 420 6.68 9.77 10.51
CA GLN A 420 5.87 10.91 10.96
C GLN A 420 4.91 11.31 9.84
N SER A 421 3.65 11.56 10.17
CA SER A 421 2.63 11.85 9.18
C SER A 421 1.65 12.90 9.67
N GLY A 422 1.31 13.83 8.79
CA GLY A 422 0.20 14.77 8.96
C GLY A 422 -0.72 14.72 7.74
N GLN A 423 -2.02 14.57 7.96
CA GLN A 423 -3.02 14.44 6.90
C GLN A 423 -4.23 15.29 7.21
N ILE A 424 -4.78 15.97 6.18
CA ILE A 424 -6.02 16.74 6.26
C ILE A 424 -6.91 16.30 5.10
N PHE A 425 -8.16 15.96 5.40
CA PHE A 425 -9.16 15.55 4.41
C PHE A 425 -10.47 16.33 4.59
N VAL A 426 -11.13 16.56 3.46
CA VAL A 426 -12.43 17.20 3.40
C VAL A 426 -13.38 16.33 2.59
N ASN A 427 -14.63 16.24 3.02
CA ASN A 427 -15.73 15.64 2.27
C ASN A 427 -16.95 16.55 2.40
N ALA A 428 -17.40 17.13 1.29
CA ALA A 428 -18.50 18.10 1.29
C ALA A 428 -19.50 17.83 0.17
N GLU A 429 -20.76 18.06 0.46
CA GLU A 429 -21.83 18.07 -0.52
C GLU A 429 -22.79 19.24 -0.19
N LEU A 430 -22.95 20.15 -1.14
CA LEU A 430 -23.73 21.38 -0.97
C LEU A 430 -24.91 21.37 -1.94
N PRO A 431 -26.17 21.54 -1.49
CA PRO A 431 -27.32 21.67 -2.36
C PRO A 431 -27.26 23.00 -3.11
N ILE A 432 -27.18 22.97 -4.45
CA ILE A 432 -27.31 24.13 -5.33
C ILE A 432 -28.81 24.46 -5.52
N SER A 433 -29.59 23.40 -5.73
CA SER A 433 -31.05 23.44 -5.84
C SER A 433 -31.66 22.12 -5.32
N ILE A 434 -32.96 21.98 -5.44
CA ILE A 434 -33.66 20.73 -5.06
C ILE A 434 -33.16 19.52 -5.86
N ASN A 435 -32.69 19.72 -7.08
CA ASN A 435 -32.26 18.65 -7.99
C ASN A 435 -30.75 18.62 -8.25
N HIS A 436 -29.99 19.60 -7.81
CA HIS A 436 -28.56 19.72 -8.12
C HIS A 436 -27.73 19.91 -6.87
N ARG A 437 -26.63 19.18 -6.78
CA ARG A 437 -25.66 19.20 -5.68
C ARG A 437 -24.26 19.40 -6.21
N PHE A 438 -23.54 20.30 -5.60
CA PHE A 438 -22.10 20.44 -5.74
C PHE A 438 -21.44 19.53 -4.70
N TYR A 439 -20.36 18.86 -5.07
CA TYR A 439 -19.55 18.11 -4.11
C TYR A 439 -18.06 18.39 -4.30
N LEU A 440 -17.35 18.28 -3.19
CA LEU A 440 -15.90 18.38 -3.11
C LEU A 440 -15.42 17.35 -2.09
N PHE A 441 -14.44 16.53 -2.47
CA PHE A 441 -13.74 15.69 -1.51
C PHE A 441 -12.29 15.48 -1.91
N GLY A 442 -11.46 15.16 -0.92
CA GLY A 442 -10.04 14.90 -1.11
C GLY A 442 -9.24 15.33 0.11
N GLY A 443 -7.94 15.44 -0.05
CA GLY A 443 -7.05 15.80 1.03
C GLY A 443 -5.62 16.00 0.61
N TYR A 444 -4.84 16.38 1.60
CA TYR A 444 -3.40 16.56 1.51
C TYR A 444 -2.73 15.89 2.68
N GLY A 445 -1.63 15.18 2.39
CA GLY A 445 -0.83 14.50 3.39
C GLY A 445 0.67 14.68 3.16
N ILE A 446 1.40 14.79 4.24
CA ILE A 446 2.86 14.73 4.26
C ILE A 446 3.24 13.56 5.16
N ARG A 447 4.19 12.76 4.71
CA ARG A 447 4.72 11.65 5.47
C ARG A 447 6.24 11.63 5.32
N ASP A 448 6.93 11.72 6.45
CA ASP A 448 8.38 11.62 6.55
C ASP A 448 8.72 10.25 7.11
N GLY A 449 9.36 9.42 6.30
CA GLY A 449 9.85 8.08 6.64
C GLY A 449 11.36 8.06 6.74
N ASN A 450 11.90 7.23 7.63
CA ASN A 450 13.32 6.98 7.75
C ASN A 450 13.57 5.50 7.95
N SER A 451 14.25 4.87 6.99
CA SER A 451 14.70 3.48 7.02
C SER A 451 16.23 3.43 6.93
N ALA A 452 16.80 2.25 7.10
CA ALA A 452 18.24 2.06 6.99
C ALA A 452 18.57 0.96 5.99
N GLY A 453 19.74 1.08 5.38
CA GLY A 453 20.30 0.04 4.53
C GLY A 453 21.13 -0.98 5.30
N PHE A 454 22.01 -1.64 4.58
CA PHE A 454 22.99 -2.55 5.18
C PHE A 454 24.11 -1.76 5.88
N TYR A 455 24.58 -2.26 7.01
CA TYR A 455 25.70 -1.66 7.72
C TYR A 455 26.98 -1.67 6.87
N ARG A 456 27.65 -0.54 6.77
CA ARG A 456 28.95 -0.36 6.11
C ARG A 456 30.05 -0.60 7.13
N ARG A 457 30.69 -1.77 7.02
CA ARG A 457 31.66 -2.25 8.01
C ARG A 457 33.02 -1.59 7.83
N PRO A 458 33.84 -1.50 8.89
CA PRO A 458 35.17 -0.86 8.86
C PRO A 458 36.11 -1.46 7.80
N ASN A 459 36.04 -2.81 7.60
CA ASN A 459 36.91 -3.53 6.66
C ASN A 459 36.44 -3.48 5.20
N GLN A 460 35.51 -2.60 4.83
CA GLN A 460 35.02 -2.46 3.46
C GLN A 460 35.63 -1.26 2.75
N ASN A 461 35.89 -1.39 1.45
CA ASN A 461 36.43 -0.31 0.60
C ASN A 461 35.54 0.95 0.51
N ARG A 462 34.32 0.89 1.00
CA ARG A 462 33.33 1.97 1.02
C ARG A 462 33.31 2.75 2.33
N THR A 463 34.08 2.32 3.33
CA THR A 463 34.19 2.98 4.63
C THR A 463 35.47 3.84 4.66
N LEU A 464 35.33 5.04 5.17
CA LEU A 464 36.42 5.98 5.37
C LEU A 464 36.64 6.06 6.88
N THR A 465 37.77 5.52 7.39
CA THR A 465 38.05 5.42 8.81
C THR A 465 38.15 6.79 9.49
N GLU A 466 38.63 7.79 8.76
CA GLU A 466 38.72 9.20 9.22
C GLU A 466 37.34 9.83 9.50
N ILE A 467 36.28 9.36 8.84
CA ILE A 467 34.88 9.83 9.03
C ILE A 467 34.13 8.86 9.94
N TYR A 468 34.30 7.56 9.68
CA TYR A 468 33.56 6.48 10.32
C TYR A 468 34.49 5.37 10.79
N PRO A 469 35.21 5.56 11.92
CA PRO A 469 36.23 4.60 12.40
C PRO A 469 35.64 3.23 12.72
N ASN A 470 34.34 3.16 13.06
CA ASN A 470 33.61 1.93 13.36
C ASN A 470 32.65 1.51 12.22
N GLY A 471 32.80 2.12 11.03
CA GLY A 471 31.77 1.95 10.00
C GLY A 471 30.51 2.77 10.28
N PHE A 472 29.44 2.56 9.49
CA PHE A 472 28.22 3.33 9.62
C PHE A 472 27.01 2.59 9.07
N LEU A 473 25.84 2.95 9.57
CA LEU A 473 24.56 2.48 9.06
C LEU A 473 23.92 3.61 8.22
N PRO A 474 23.98 3.56 6.88
CA PRO A 474 23.39 4.59 6.04
C PRO A 474 21.87 4.54 6.10
N GLU A 475 21.24 5.70 6.09
CA GLU A 475 19.80 5.88 6.22
C GLU A 475 19.19 6.44 4.94
N ILE A 476 17.99 5.97 4.62
CA ILE A 476 17.17 6.50 3.54
C ILE A 476 16.00 7.25 4.17
N GLY A 477 16.03 8.57 4.03
CA GLY A 477 14.89 9.43 4.33
C GLY A 477 13.99 9.54 3.10
N SER A 478 12.69 9.49 3.31
CA SER A 478 11.72 9.76 2.25
C SER A 478 10.67 10.75 2.73
N LYS A 479 10.53 11.85 1.99
CA LYS A 479 9.42 12.78 2.15
C LYS A 479 8.38 12.51 1.08
N ILE A 480 7.25 11.93 1.50
CA ILE A 480 6.13 11.61 0.63
C ILE A 480 5.08 12.69 0.78
N THR A 481 4.71 13.35 -0.31
CA THR A 481 3.56 14.25 -0.36
C THR A 481 2.50 13.66 -1.25
N ASP A 482 1.28 13.62 -0.75
CA ASP A 482 0.12 13.12 -1.46
C ASP A 482 -1.01 14.14 -1.43
N ALA A 483 -1.53 14.51 -2.59
CA ALA A 483 -2.60 15.48 -2.72
C ALA A 483 -3.69 14.93 -3.65
N SER A 484 -4.94 15.12 -3.30
CA SER A 484 -6.06 14.81 -4.19
C SER A 484 -7.23 15.73 -3.95
N ALA A 485 -7.96 16.04 -5.02
CA ALA A 485 -9.21 16.77 -4.98
C ALA A 485 -10.13 16.24 -6.07
N SER A 486 -11.37 15.93 -5.71
CA SER A 486 -12.45 15.64 -6.64
C SER A 486 -13.53 16.70 -6.47
N VAL A 487 -13.86 17.36 -7.55
CA VAL A 487 -14.90 18.41 -7.59
C VAL A 487 -15.91 18.02 -8.64
N GLY A 488 -17.19 18.14 -8.33
CA GLY A 488 -18.22 17.82 -9.30
C GLY A 488 -19.59 18.38 -8.97
N VAL A 489 -20.46 18.28 -9.96
CA VAL A 489 -21.88 18.59 -9.84
C VAL A 489 -22.67 17.37 -10.29
N ARG A 490 -23.61 16.96 -9.45
CA ARG A 490 -24.52 15.85 -9.76
C ARG A 490 -25.97 16.23 -9.49
N GLY A 491 -26.86 15.57 -10.18
CA GLY A 491 -28.28 15.85 -10.00
C GLY A 491 -29.15 15.18 -11.02
N LYS A 492 -30.36 15.75 -11.19
CA LYS A 492 -31.34 15.33 -12.18
C LYS A 492 -31.60 16.44 -13.19
N ILE A 493 -31.58 16.10 -14.46
CA ILE A 493 -31.98 16.98 -15.57
C ILE A 493 -33.37 16.58 -16.09
N LEU A 494 -33.82 17.28 -17.15
CA LEU A 494 -35.11 17.03 -17.79
C LEU A 494 -35.35 15.53 -18.06
N ASN A 495 -36.59 15.06 -17.91
CA ASN A 495 -37.01 13.68 -18.10
C ASN A 495 -36.41 12.67 -17.09
N GLY A 496 -35.91 13.13 -15.93
CA GLY A 496 -35.49 12.24 -14.85
C GLY A 496 -34.10 11.63 -14.99
N TRP A 497 -33.30 12.02 -15.99
CA TRP A 497 -31.92 11.58 -16.13
C TRP A 497 -31.04 12.09 -14.98
N ASN A 498 -30.34 11.17 -14.32
CA ASN A 498 -29.27 11.52 -13.41
C ASN A 498 -28.01 11.85 -14.19
N TYR A 499 -27.25 12.85 -13.71
CA TYR A 499 -25.94 13.17 -14.25
C TYR A 499 -24.93 13.39 -13.12
N ASP A 500 -23.66 13.11 -13.42
CA ASP A 500 -22.50 13.42 -12.56
C ASP A 500 -21.36 13.90 -13.48
N LEU A 501 -21.04 15.18 -13.40
CA LEU A 501 -19.88 15.78 -14.07
C LEU A 501 -18.82 16.08 -13.02
N SER A 502 -17.62 15.57 -13.20
CA SER A 502 -16.55 15.72 -12.21
C SER A 502 -15.18 15.88 -12.83
N ASN A 503 -14.30 16.55 -12.08
CA ASN A 503 -12.86 16.54 -12.27
C ASN A 503 -12.18 16.03 -11.02
N THR A 504 -11.27 15.06 -11.18
CA THR A 504 -10.45 14.46 -10.12
C THR A 504 -8.99 14.69 -10.43
N TYR A 505 -8.32 15.44 -9.58
CA TYR A 505 -6.88 15.65 -9.59
C TYR A 505 -6.22 14.83 -8.47
N GLY A 506 -5.07 14.24 -8.77
CA GLY A 506 -4.26 13.54 -7.78
C GLY A 506 -2.77 13.64 -8.10
N GLN A 507 -1.95 13.78 -7.07
CA GLN A 507 -0.50 13.82 -7.18
C GLN A 507 0.15 13.11 -6.01
N ASN A 508 1.16 12.30 -6.32
CA ASN A 508 2.05 11.70 -5.34
C ASN A 508 3.50 12.07 -5.68
N GLN A 509 4.26 12.51 -4.70
CA GLN A 509 5.68 12.82 -4.84
C GLN A 509 6.48 12.10 -3.76
N PHE A 510 7.62 11.57 -4.13
CA PHE A 510 8.54 10.85 -3.28
C PHE A 510 9.94 11.46 -3.40
N LYS A 511 10.36 12.25 -2.41
CA LYS A 511 11.68 12.86 -2.37
C LYS A 511 12.59 12.01 -1.48
N TYR A 512 13.76 11.64 -2.01
CA TYR A 512 14.76 10.86 -1.29
C TYR A 512 15.86 11.76 -0.71
N THR A 513 16.24 11.46 0.53
CA THR A 513 17.47 11.93 1.17
C THR A 513 18.24 10.71 1.67
N VAL A 514 19.55 10.76 1.56
CA VAL A 514 20.44 9.73 2.13
C VAL A 514 21.28 10.38 3.21
N GLU A 515 21.19 9.85 4.41
CA GLU A 515 21.81 10.41 5.61
C GLU A 515 22.78 9.40 6.24
N ASN A 516 23.65 9.87 7.14
CA ASN A 516 24.68 9.05 7.77
C ASN A 516 25.42 8.20 6.71
N THR A 517 25.91 8.84 5.67
CA THR A 517 26.51 8.23 4.48
C THR A 517 27.78 8.95 4.05
N SER A 518 28.40 8.49 2.96
CA SER A 518 29.50 9.18 2.30
C SER A 518 29.63 8.74 0.85
N ASN A 519 30.14 9.62 0.00
CA ASN A 519 30.69 9.25 -1.31
C ASN A 519 32.17 8.90 -1.11
N ALA A 520 32.49 7.61 -1.09
CA ALA A 520 33.81 7.12 -0.76
C ALA A 520 34.93 7.63 -1.71
N THR A 521 34.60 8.10 -2.91
CA THR A 521 35.57 8.67 -3.87
C THR A 521 35.99 10.10 -3.52
N GLN A 522 35.26 10.80 -2.63
CA GLN A 522 35.60 12.17 -2.18
C GLN A 522 36.48 12.20 -0.92
N GLY A 523 36.77 11.02 -0.33
CA GLY A 523 37.54 10.96 0.93
C GLY A 523 36.89 11.81 2.02
N ILE A 524 37.72 12.49 2.83
CA ILE A 524 37.27 13.31 3.95
C ILE A 524 36.35 14.48 3.56
N ASN A 525 36.41 14.90 2.30
CA ASN A 525 35.58 15.99 1.78
C ASN A 525 34.13 15.58 1.47
N SER A 526 33.82 14.30 1.63
CA SER A 526 32.47 13.83 1.39
C SER A 526 31.47 14.44 2.35
N ALA A 527 30.34 14.93 1.83
CA ALA A 527 29.16 15.21 2.62
C ALA A 527 28.64 13.92 3.28
N ARG A 528 27.90 14.07 4.40
CA ARG A 528 27.29 12.97 5.15
C ARG A 528 25.78 12.84 4.94
N SER A 529 25.23 13.76 4.16
CA SER A 529 23.82 13.78 3.76
C SER A 529 23.73 14.31 2.34
N PHE A 530 22.84 13.70 1.53
CA PHE A 530 22.63 14.06 0.13
C PHE A 530 21.15 14.09 -0.20
N ASN A 531 20.72 15.05 -1.03
CA ASN A 531 19.45 14.94 -1.73
C ASN A 531 19.64 13.98 -2.92
N ALA A 532 18.97 12.85 -2.87
CA ALA A 532 19.11 11.79 -3.87
C ALA A 532 18.09 11.89 -5.01
N GLY A 533 17.31 12.97 -5.07
CA GLY A 533 16.37 13.25 -6.14
C GLY A 533 14.91 12.91 -5.77
N LYS A 534 14.04 12.91 -6.79
CA LYS A 534 12.60 12.83 -6.55
C LYS A 534 11.88 12.08 -7.68
N LEU A 535 10.89 11.29 -7.29
CA LEU A 535 9.87 10.72 -8.16
C LEU A 535 8.56 11.51 -8.00
N GLY A 536 7.84 11.70 -9.09
CA GLY A 536 6.55 12.36 -9.08
C GLY A 536 5.59 11.70 -10.06
N PHE A 537 4.35 11.50 -9.62
CA PHE A 537 3.25 11.06 -10.49
C PHE A 537 2.04 11.97 -10.28
N MET A 538 1.40 12.36 -11.37
CA MET A 538 0.21 13.19 -11.39
C MET A 538 -0.83 12.57 -12.32
N GLN A 539 -2.09 12.62 -11.91
CA GLN A 539 -3.24 12.20 -12.68
C GLN A 539 -4.35 13.25 -12.59
N ASN A 540 -4.95 13.59 -13.73
CA ASN A 540 -6.16 14.38 -13.79
C ASN A 540 -7.20 13.65 -14.64
N THR A 541 -8.43 13.49 -14.13
CA THR A 541 -9.49 12.73 -14.78
C THR A 541 -10.77 13.56 -14.79
N VAL A 542 -11.34 13.76 -15.97
CA VAL A 542 -12.67 14.34 -16.16
C VAL A 542 -13.64 13.22 -16.50
N ASN A 543 -14.75 13.12 -15.77
CA ASN A 543 -15.82 12.14 -15.99
C ASN A 543 -17.15 12.82 -16.20
N LEU A 544 -17.93 12.30 -17.15
CA LEU A 544 -19.35 12.56 -17.30
C LEU A 544 -20.10 11.24 -17.27
N ASP A 545 -20.96 11.07 -16.28
CA ASP A 545 -21.80 9.87 -16.09
C ASP A 545 -23.27 10.26 -16.21
N LEU A 546 -24.05 9.52 -16.98
CA LEU A 546 -25.48 9.70 -17.18
C LEU A 546 -26.19 8.38 -16.88
N SER A 547 -27.33 8.42 -16.19
CA SER A 547 -28.15 7.23 -15.94
C SER A 547 -29.64 7.54 -15.84
N HIS A 548 -30.47 6.59 -16.25
CA HIS A 548 -31.93 6.70 -16.17
C HIS A 548 -32.54 5.33 -15.90
N GLU A 549 -33.53 5.33 -15.00
CA GLU A 549 -34.34 4.15 -14.70
C GLU A 549 -35.64 4.21 -15.47
N TYR A 550 -35.98 3.14 -16.18
CA TYR A 550 -37.22 2.98 -16.92
C TYR A 550 -38.08 1.90 -16.27
N ASP A 551 -39.39 2.13 -16.24
CA ASP A 551 -40.37 1.15 -15.78
C ASP A 551 -40.70 0.10 -16.89
N VAL A 552 -39.64 -0.66 -17.25
CA VAL A 552 -39.71 -1.76 -18.22
C VAL A 552 -39.52 -3.06 -17.48
N LEU A 553 -40.48 -4.00 -17.61
CA LEU A 553 -40.53 -5.26 -16.86
C LEU A 553 -40.52 -4.97 -15.33
N ALA A 554 -39.54 -5.50 -14.61
CA ALA A 554 -39.38 -5.20 -13.19
C ALA A 554 -38.32 -4.11 -12.91
N GLY A 555 -37.86 -3.38 -13.94
CA GLY A 555 -36.96 -2.24 -13.94
C GLY A 555 -35.82 -2.40 -14.93
N LEU A 556 -35.54 -1.34 -15.67
CA LEU A 556 -34.39 -1.21 -16.58
C LEU A 556 -33.61 0.04 -16.17
N ASN A 557 -32.33 -0.10 -15.85
CA ASN A 557 -31.41 1.03 -15.68
C ASN A 557 -30.45 1.08 -16.88
N LEU A 558 -30.39 2.23 -17.54
CA LEU A 558 -29.43 2.52 -18.59
C LEU A 558 -28.45 3.57 -18.09
N ALA A 559 -27.17 3.27 -18.15
CA ALA A 559 -26.11 4.22 -17.82
C ALA A 559 -25.08 4.26 -18.95
N PHE A 560 -24.56 5.47 -19.22
CA PHE A 560 -23.45 5.66 -20.16
C PHE A 560 -22.63 6.88 -19.74
N GLY A 561 -21.41 6.95 -20.20
CA GLY A 561 -20.55 8.07 -19.86
C GLY A 561 -19.24 8.09 -20.61
N GLY A 562 -18.47 9.12 -20.31
CA GLY A 562 -17.16 9.33 -20.88
C GLY A 562 -16.14 9.73 -19.84
N GLU A 563 -14.88 9.41 -20.11
CA GLU A 563 -13.73 9.75 -19.29
C GLU A 563 -12.60 10.29 -20.15
N VAL A 564 -11.96 11.36 -19.70
CA VAL A 564 -10.69 11.83 -20.27
C VAL A 564 -9.68 11.88 -19.13
N ARG A 565 -8.51 11.28 -19.32
CA ARG A 565 -7.46 11.20 -18.31
C ARG A 565 -6.12 11.69 -18.84
N LEU A 566 -5.45 12.49 -18.03
CA LEU A 566 -4.10 12.98 -18.24
C LEU A 566 -3.22 12.42 -17.13
N GLU A 567 -2.08 11.87 -17.49
CA GLU A 567 -1.08 11.35 -16.55
C GLU A 567 0.29 11.92 -16.85
N ASN A 568 1.06 12.16 -15.80
CA ASN A 568 2.43 12.64 -15.90
C ASN A 568 3.33 11.89 -14.92
N TYR A 569 4.47 11.43 -15.37
CA TYR A 569 5.53 10.85 -14.55
C TYR A 569 6.82 11.62 -14.72
N LYS A 570 7.44 11.96 -13.58
CA LYS A 570 8.64 12.77 -13.53
C LYS A 570 9.68 12.15 -12.61
N ILE A 571 10.92 12.06 -13.10
CA ILE A 571 12.12 11.81 -12.29
C ILE A 571 12.94 13.09 -12.28
N THR A 572 13.33 13.52 -11.06
CA THR A 572 14.20 14.67 -10.87
C THR A 572 15.53 14.18 -10.30
N GLU A 573 16.63 14.66 -10.85
CA GLU A 573 17.98 14.34 -10.41
C GLU A 573 18.25 14.74 -8.95
N GLY A 574 19.21 14.06 -8.36
CA GLY A 574 19.77 14.39 -7.04
C GLY A 574 20.95 15.35 -7.13
N ASP A 575 21.58 15.62 -5.99
CA ASP A 575 22.80 16.37 -5.92
C ASP A 575 23.94 15.61 -6.64
N GLN A 576 24.79 16.30 -7.39
CA GLN A 576 25.87 15.67 -8.14
C GLN A 576 26.73 14.76 -7.26
N ASN A 577 27.10 15.20 -6.08
CA ASN A 577 27.89 14.42 -5.13
C ASN A 577 27.19 13.13 -4.66
N SER A 578 25.87 13.02 -4.82
CA SER A 578 25.11 11.83 -4.43
C SER A 578 25.28 10.65 -5.40
N TYR A 579 25.75 10.89 -6.62
CA TYR A 579 25.88 9.86 -7.66
C TYR A 579 27.23 9.86 -8.40
N GLU A 580 27.99 10.98 -8.35
CA GLU A 580 29.20 11.13 -9.19
C GLU A 580 30.38 10.34 -8.63
N ARG A 581 31.23 9.86 -9.51
CA ARG A 581 32.54 9.31 -9.20
C ARG A 581 33.58 10.42 -9.32
N TYR A 582 34.48 10.52 -8.38
CA TYR A 582 35.59 11.49 -8.41
C TYR A 582 36.95 10.78 -8.59
N ASP A 583 37.88 11.42 -9.29
CA ASP A 583 39.25 10.98 -9.41
C ASP A 583 40.09 11.40 -8.16
N ILE A 584 41.36 11.02 -8.15
CA ILE A 584 42.27 11.33 -7.02
C ILE A 584 42.51 12.82 -6.85
N ASN A 585 42.20 13.66 -7.85
CA ASN A 585 42.34 15.11 -7.82
C ASN A 585 41.03 15.81 -7.43
N GLY A 586 39.97 15.07 -7.19
CA GLY A 586 38.65 15.59 -6.87
C GLY A 586 37.83 16.07 -8.09
N ALA A 587 38.28 15.80 -9.30
CA ALA A 587 37.51 16.05 -10.51
C ALA A 587 36.54 14.90 -10.80
N ALA A 588 35.41 15.19 -11.45
CA ALA A 588 34.46 14.15 -11.88
C ALA A 588 35.16 13.19 -12.86
N ALA A 589 35.15 11.90 -12.54
CA ALA A 589 35.76 10.88 -13.36
C ALA A 589 34.98 10.67 -14.65
N THR A 590 35.70 10.61 -15.78
CA THR A 590 35.15 10.37 -17.11
C THR A 590 35.44 8.93 -17.55
N PRO A 591 34.83 8.47 -18.65
CA PRO A 591 35.18 7.19 -19.27
C PRO A 591 36.64 7.01 -19.63
N SER A 592 37.35 8.10 -19.85
CA SER A 592 38.76 8.12 -20.18
C SER A 592 39.68 8.23 -18.97
N THR A 593 39.15 8.37 -17.77
CA THR A 593 39.96 8.47 -16.54
C THR A 593 40.65 7.14 -16.26
N PRO A 594 42.02 7.09 -16.26
CA PRO A 594 42.75 5.86 -16.01
C PRO A 594 42.44 5.27 -14.62
N ALA A 595 42.46 3.94 -14.49
CA ALA A 595 42.22 3.26 -13.20
C ALA A 595 43.23 3.71 -12.13
N THR A 596 44.43 4.08 -12.50
CA THR A 596 45.46 4.63 -11.61
C THR A 596 45.11 6.00 -11.01
N GLN A 597 44.14 6.69 -11.62
CA GLN A 597 43.63 7.98 -11.12
C GLN A 597 42.33 7.82 -10.33
N LEU A 598 41.81 6.61 -10.17
CA LEU A 598 40.62 6.36 -9.36
C LEU A 598 41.00 6.05 -7.92
N PRO A 599 40.27 6.60 -6.90
CA PRO A 599 40.55 6.31 -5.51
C PRO A 599 40.39 4.82 -5.16
N THR A 600 41.30 4.30 -4.34
CA THR A 600 41.25 2.93 -3.81
C THR A 600 41.30 2.93 -2.27
N ASP A 601 40.96 1.78 -1.68
CA ASP A 601 41.32 1.50 -0.29
C ASP A 601 42.78 1.02 -0.20
N PHE A 602 43.24 0.71 1.02
CA PHE A 602 44.60 0.18 1.23
C PHE A 602 44.86 -1.14 0.50
N PHE A 603 43.84 -1.95 0.26
CA PHE A 603 43.96 -3.23 -0.45
C PHE A 603 43.89 -3.10 -1.99
N GLY A 604 43.87 -1.88 -2.50
CA GLY A 604 43.78 -1.62 -3.94
C GLY A 604 42.41 -1.77 -4.55
N LEU A 605 41.38 -1.97 -3.75
CA LEU A 605 40.01 -2.08 -4.22
C LEU A 605 39.45 -0.68 -4.51
N ALA A 606 38.88 -0.50 -5.71
CA ALA A 606 38.30 0.78 -6.09
C ALA A 606 37.19 1.20 -5.14
N ARG A 607 37.20 2.46 -4.71
CA ARG A 607 36.15 3.02 -3.87
C ARG A 607 34.87 3.22 -4.69
N PRO A 608 33.69 2.84 -4.15
CA PRO A 608 32.43 3.03 -4.86
C PRO A 608 32.03 4.51 -4.92
N ALA A 609 31.39 4.89 -6.03
CA ALA A 609 30.85 6.23 -6.25
C ALA A 609 29.53 6.47 -5.53
N GLY A 610 29.23 7.73 -5.30
CA GLY A 610 27.94 8.20 -4.83
C GLY A 610 27.64 7.87 -3.36
N ALA A 611 26.49 8.33 -2.90
CA ALA A 611 25.98 8.06 -1.55
C ALA A 611 25.78 6.55 -1.35
N GLN A 612 26.19 6.08 -0.18
CA GLN A 612 26.03 4.66 0.16
C GLN A 612 24.57 4.38 0.50
N VAL A 613 24.09 3.19 0.18
CA VAL A 613 22.76 2.63 0.19
C VAL A 613 21.91 3.02 -1.02
N PHE A 614 21.80 4.28 -1.38
CA PHE A 614 21.04 4.74 -2.54
C PHE A 614 21.79 5.89 -3.24
N PRO A 615 22.48 5.64 -4.34
CA PRO A 615 23.03 6.71 -5.18
C PRO A 615 21.88 7.53 -5.75
N GLY A 616 22.03 8.87 -5.75
CA GLY A 616 21.00 9.76 -6.30
C GLY A 616 20.74 9.52 -7.79
N PHE A 617 19.56 9.91 -8.25
CA PHE A 617 19.23 9.91 -9.67
C PHE A 617 20.16 10.86 -10.41
N ARG A 618 20.73 10.38 -11.52
CA ARG A 618 21.61 11.13 -12.39
C ARG A 618 20.82 12.02 -13.36
N PRO A 619 21.41 13.04 -13.98
CA PRO A 619 20.79 13.79 -15.08
C PRO A 619 20.26 12.88 -16.21
N ALA A 620 20.97 11.79 -16.52
CA ALA A 620 20.54 10.80 -17.51
C ALA A 620 19.28 10.01 -17.10
N ASN A 621 18.94 9.98 -15.80
CA ASN A 621 17.72 9.38 -15.30
C ASN A 621 16.54 10.36 -15.31
N ALA A 622 16.82 11.68 -15.35
CA ALA A 622 15.79 12.70 -15.26
C ALA A 622 14.88 12.68 -16.50
N LEU A 623 13.59 12.75 -16.27
CA LEU A 623 12.60 12.73 -17.33
C LEU A 623 11.28 13.37 -16.89
N ASN A 624 10.46 13.71 -17.89
CA ASN A 624 9.09 14.20 -17.71
C ASN A 624 8.26 13.66 -18.87
N LYS A 625 7.36 12.69 -18.58
CA LYS A 625 6.59 11.94 -19.57
C LYS A 625 5.11 12.04 -19.31
N ASN A 626 4.34 12.31 -20.36
CA ASN A 626 2.90 12.44 -20.31
C ASN A 626 2.20 11.32 -21.07
N ARG A 627 0.97 11.03 -20.67
CA ARG A 627 0.04 10.16 -21.38
C ARG A 627 -1.36 10.75 -21.30
N THR A 628 -2.12 10.61 -22.38
CA THR A 628 -3.54 10.92 -22.43
C THR A 628 -4.33 9.68 -22.77
N SER A 629 -5.53 9.55 -22.21
CA SER A 629 -6.49 8.53 -22.62
C SER A 629 -7.90 9.09 -22.64
N GLY A 630 -8.72 8.54 -23.53
CA GLY A 630 -10.15 8.81 -23.63
C GLY A 630 -10.95 7.52 -23.61
N ALA A 631 -12.08 7.50 -22.93
CA ALA A 631 -12.93 6.32 -22.82
C ALA A 631 -14.41 6.68 -22.90
N GLY A 632 -15.20 5.71 -23.42
CA GLY A 632 -16.66 5.74 -23.38
C GLY A 632 -17.20 4.39 -22.94
N TYR A 633 -18.32 4.37 -22.21
CA TYR A 633 -18.94 3.15 -21.73
C TYR A 633 -20.46 3.19 -21.81
N VAL A 634 -21.07 2.02 -21.88
CA VAL A 634 -22.51 1.78 -21.72
C VAL A 634 -22.68 0.63 -20.73
N ASP A 635 -23.61 0.78 -19.77
CA ASP A 635 -23.97 -0.22 -18.75
C ASP A 635 -25.51 -0.32 -18.70
N VAL A 636 -26.02 -1.51 -18.89
CA VAL A 636 -27.45 -1.83 -18.90
C VAL A 636 -27.72 -2.84 -17.80
N GLU A 637 -28.62 -2.50 -16.91
CA GLU A 637 -29.11 -3.39 -15.86
C GLU A 637 -30.60 -3.60 -16.02
N LEU A 638 -31.03 -4.83 -16.36
CA LEU A 638 -32.39 -5.22 -16.57
C LEU A 638 -32.85 -6.18 -15.49
N ASN A 639 -34.01 -5.93 -14.93
CA ASN A 639 -34.72 -6.87 -14.06
C ASN A 639 -35.90 -7.46 -14.85
N PRO A 640 -35.75 -8.63 -15.53
CA PRO A 640 -36.88 -9.26 -16.23
C PRO A 640 -38.00 -9.58 -15.26
N THR A 641 -37.68 -9.96 -14.04
CA THR A 641 -38.59 -10.15 -12.92
C THR A 641 -37.97 -9.64 -11.62
N LYS A 642 -38.72 -9.48 -10.54
CA LYS A 642 -38.19 -9.15 -9.21
C LYS A 642 -37.18 -10.19 -8.69
N ALA A 643 -37.20 -11.41 -9.24
CA ALA A 643 -36.28 -12.47 -8.85
C ALA A 643 -35.02 -12.54 -9.72
N TRP A 644 -35.01 -11.96 -10.90
CA TRP A 644 -33.92 -12.11 -11.88
C TRP A 644 -33.37 -10.74 -12.30
N LEU A 645 -32.05 -10.59 -12.20
CA LEU A 645 -31.30 -9.41 -12.62
C LEU A 645 -30.26 -9.83 -13.66
N LEU A 646 -30.16 -9.07 -14.73
CA LEU A 646 -29.14 -9.16 -15.77
C LEU A 646 -28.42 -7.82 -15.84
N ASN A 647 -27.09 -7.85 -15.94
CA ASN A 647 -26.27 -6.67 -16.19
C ASN A 647 -25.33 -6.93 -17.36
N ALA A 648 -25.24 -5.98 -18.28
CA ALA A 648 -24.32 -5.99 -19.40
C ALA A 648 -23.62 -4.64 -19.50
N ALA A 649 -22.30 -4.63 -19.54
CA ALA A 649 -21.50 -3.41 -19.68
C ALA A 649 -20.47 -3.58 -20.80
N VAL A 650 -20.22 -2.50 -21.54
CA VAL A 650 -19.15 -2.40 -22.53
C VAL A 650 -18.41 -1.09 -22.35
N ARG A 651 -17.11 -1.11 -22.61
CA ARG A 651 -16.24 0.05 -22.54
C ARG A 651 -15.16 0.00 -23.60
N TYR A 652 -14.99 1.10 -24.29
CA TYR A 652 -13.89 1.35 -25.23
C TYR A 652 -12.98 2.43 -24.66
N GLU A 653 -11.67 2.20 -24.70
CA GLU A 653 -10.66 3.16 -24.30
C GLU A 653 -9.56 3.28 -25.35
N ASN A 654 -9.04 4.49 -25.53
CA ASN A 654 -7.89 4.76 -26.39
C ASN A 654 -6.82 5.49 -25.58
N TYR A 655 -5.57 5.03 -25.69
CA TYR A 655 -4.39 5.58 -25.04
C TYR A 655 -3.40 6.08 -26.06
N SER A 656 -2.78 7.23 -25.80
CA SER A 656 -1.82 7.88 -26.70
C SER A 656 -0.54 7.11 -26.94
N ASP A 657 -0.23 6.08 -26.16
CA ASP A 657 1.08 5.42 -26.14
C ASP A 657 1.07 3.92 -26.47
N PHE A 658 -0.06 3.23 -26.40
CA PHE A 658 -0.13 1.81 -26.75
C PHE A 658 -1.39 1.40 -27.55
N GLY A 659 -2.33 2.32 -27.78
CA GLY A 659 -3.49 2.09 -28.65
C GLY A 659 -4.80 1.91 -27.87
N ASN A 660 -5.68 1.08 -28.39
CA ASN A 660 -7.04 0.94 -27.91
C ASN A 660 -7.32 -0.41 -27.26
N THR A 661 -8.39 -0.45 -26.46
CA THR A 661 -8.89 -1.66 -25.82
C THR A 661 -10.42 -1.63 -25.76
N PHE A 662 -11.02 -2.82 -25.85
CA PHE A 662 -12.44 -3.03 -25.72
C PHE A 662 -12.72 -4.07 -24.65
N ASN A 663 -13.56 -3.73 -23.68
CA ASN A 663 -13.88 -4.58 -22.55
C ASN A 663 -15.39 -4.74 -22.40
N TYR A 664 -15.83 -5.94 -21.99
CA TYR A 664 -17.21 -6.24 -21.71
C TYR A 664 -17.38 -6.99 -20.40
N LYS A 665 -18.57 -6.92 -19.85
CA LYS A 665 -19.00 -7.67 -18.68
C LYS A 665 -20.44 -8.10 -18.84
N PHE A 666 -20.72 -9.34 -18.47
CA PHE A 666 -22.08 -9.86 -18.29
C PHE A 666 -22.20 -10.45 -16.90
N ALA A 667 -23.22 -10.06 -16.17
CA ALA A 667 -23.47 -10.57 -14.83
C ALA A 667 -24.95 -10.84 -14.61
N THR A 668 -25.24 -11.82 -13.77
CA THR A 668 -26.62 -12.18 -13.41
C THR A 668 -26.77 -12.48 -11.93
N ARG A 669 -27.93 -12.18 -11.39
CA ARG A 669 -28.38 -12.64 -10.08
C ARG A 669 -29.76 -13.21 -10.18
N VAL A 670 -29.93 -14.42 -9.67
CA VAL A 670 -31.22 -15.13 -9.59
C VAL A 670 -31.55 -15.39 -8.14
N LYS A 671 -32.71 -14.89 -7.67
CA LYS A 671 -33.27 -15.22 -6.37
C LYS A 671 -33.93 -16.58 -6.45
N LEU A 672 -33.30 -17.59 -5.86
CA LEU A 672 -33.78 -18.97 -5.87
C LEU A 672 -34.93 -19.20 -4.89
N MET A 673 -34.82 -18.57 -3.70
CA MET A 673 -35.85 -18.55 -2.68
C MET A 673 -35.66 -17.32 -1.78
N THR A 674 -36.55 -17.12 -0.82
CA THR A 674 -36.46 -16.01 0.12
C THR A 674 -35.11 -16.04 0.83
N GLY A 675 -34.30 -14.98 0.65
CA GLY A 675 -32.97 -14.81 1.23
C GLY A 675 -31.84 -15.50 0.47
N LEU A 676 -32.10 -16.47 -0.45
CA LEU A 676 -31.06 -17.17 -1.20
C LEU A 676 -30.96 -16.62 -2.64
N ASN A 677 -29.79 -16.12 -2.99
CA ASN A 677 -29.47 -15.67 -4.34
C ASN A 677 -28.28 -16.46 -4.89
N PHE A 678 -28.37 -16.82 -6.16
CA PHE A 678 -27.26 -17.23 -7.00
C PHE A 678 -26.79 -16.04 -7.84
N ARG A 679 -25.49 -15.89 -8.02
CA ARG A 679 -24.89 -14.86 -8.88
C ARG A 679 -23.76 -15.45 -9.70
N ALA A 680 -23.58 -14.92 -10.92
CA ALA A 680 -22.48 -15.30 -11.80
C ALA A 680 -22.10 -14.12 -12.69
N ALA A 681 -20.82 -14.03 -13.04
CA ALA A 681 -20.33 -13.01 -13.95
C ALA A 681 -19.18 -13.52 -14.82
N ILE A 682 -19.11 -12.98 -16.03
CA ILE A 682 -17.96 -13.07 -16.94
C ILE A 682 -17.57 -11.65 -17.33
N ALA A 683 -16.27 -11.37 -17.33
CA ALA A 683 -15.76 -10.05 -17.69
C ALA A 683 -14.40 -10.17 -18.36
N THR A 684 -14.15 -9.28 -19.32
CA THR A 684 -12.79 -8.97 -19.76
C THR A 684 -12.28 -7.77 -18.98
N GLY A 685 -10.98 -7.69 -18.83
CA GLY A 685 -10.32 -6.57 -18.19
C GLY A 685 -8.97 -6.30 -18.81
N PHE A 686 -8.39 -5.16 -18.48
CA PHE A 686 -7.07 -4.81 -18.91
C PHE A 686 -6.37 -3.91 -17.89
N ARG A 687 -5.05 -3.85 -18.03
CA ARG A 687 -4.22 -2.87 -17.34
C ARG A 687 -3.27 -2.20 -18.32
N ALA A 688 -3.32 -0.89 -18.38
CA ALA A 688 -2.32 -0.11 -19.08
C ALA A 688 -0.96 -0.25 -18.37
N PRO A 689 0.16 -0.40 -19.12
CA PRO A 689 1.48 -0.26 -18.51
C PRO A 689 1.55 1.09 -17.79
N SER A 690 1.93 1.13 -16.51
CA SER A 690 2.06 2.41 -15.83
C SER A 690 3.21 3.22 -16.45
N LEU A 691 3.13 4.55 -16.39
CA LEU A 691 4.25 5.41 -16.83
C LEU A 691 5.52 5.12 -16.03
N GLN A 692 5.35 4.74 -14.75
CA GLN A 692 6.45 4.33 -13.90
C GLN A 692 7.13 3.06 -14.45
N GLN A 693 6.39 2.03 -14.83
CA GLN A 693 6.98 0.80 -15.42
C GLN A 693 7.63 1.05 -16.77
N LYS A 694 7.10 1.97 -17.58
CA LYS A 694 7.68 2.32 -18.89
C LYS A 694 8.99 3.11 -18.80
N TYR A 695 9.07 4.02 -17.82
CA TYR A 695 10.08 5.05 -17.82
C TYR A 695 10.98 5.09 -16.60
N PHE A 696 10.64 4.36 -15.51
CA PHE A 696 11.53 4.27 -14.37
C PHE A 696 12.89 3.76 -14.81
N ASN A 697 13.92 4.46 -14.41
CA ASN A 697 15.29 4.05 -14.60
C ASN A 697 16.13 4.53 -13.42
N SER A 698 17.06 3.68 -13.02
CA SER A 698 18.02 3.97 -11.99
C SER A 698 19.31 3.27 -12.39
N THR A 699 20.33 4.03 -12.70
CA THR A 699 21.60 3.52 -13.20
C THR A 699 22.75 3.94 -12.30
N SER A 700 23.73 3.06 -12.19
CA SER A 700 24.96 3.32 -11.48
C SER A 700 26.13 2.95 -12.39
N THR A 701 27.04 3.87 -12.58
CA THR A 701 28.24 3.61 -13.38
C THR A 701 29.24 2.80 -12.56
N GLN A 702 29.67 1.67 -13.09
CA GLN A 702 30.78 0.87 -12.57
C GLN A 702 31.93 0.85 -13.57
N PHE A 703 33.15 0.71 -13.09
CA PHE A 703 34.34 0.66 -13.93
C PHE A 703 34.99 -0.72 -13.86
N THR A 704 35.20 -1.35 -14.99
CA THR A 704 35.93 -2.62 -15.12
C THR A 704 37.10 -2.43 -16.07
N GLY A 705 38.33 -2.61 -15.56
CA GLY A 705 39.54 -2.37 -16.36
C GLY A 705 39.68 -0.93 -16.86
N GLY A 706 39.16 0.07 -16.13
CA GLY A 706 39.16 1.48 -16.52
C GLY A 706 38.04 1.88 -17.48
N VAL A 707 37.21 0.94 -17.94
CA VAL A 707 36.05 1.19 -18.79
C VAL A 707 34.79 1.33 -17.95
N PRO A 708 33.99 2.40 -18.12
CA PRO A 708 32.74 2.57 -17.37
C PRO A 708 31.63 1.72 -18.00
N PHE A 709 30.83 1.10 -17.15
CA PHE A 709 29.65 0.34 -17.55
C PHE A 709 28.46 0.76 -16.68
N GLU A 710 27.32 0.93 -17.31
CA GLU A 710 26.07 1.18 -16.61
C GLU A 710 25.45 -0.12 -16.09
N VAL A 711 25.04 -0.10 -14.84
CA VAL A 711 24.36 -1.21 -14.14
C VAL A 711 23.06 -0.68 -13.55
N GLY A 712 21.96 -1.35 -13.81
CA GLY A 712 20.71 -0.94 -13.17
C GLY A 712 19.44 -1.34 -13.90
N THR A 713 18.35 -0.69 -13.53
CA THR A 713 17.05 -0.80 -14.20
C THR A 713 17.01 0.21 -15.33
N PHE A 714 16.75 -0.26 -16.54
CA PHE A 714 16.67 0.58 -17.74
C PHE A 714 15.23 0.68 -18.23
N SER A 715 14.85 1.87 -18.67
CA SER A 715 13.58 2.07 -19.39
C SER A 715 13.53 1.28 -20.69
N ASN A 716 12.34 0.84 -21.10
CA ASN A 716 12.15 0.10 -22.35
C ASN A 716 12.46 0.92 -23.62
N GLU A 717 12.60 2.23 -23.50
CA GLU A 717 12.99 3.13 -24.60
C GLU A 717 14.49 3.43 -24.61
N SER A 718 15.26 2.84 -23.67
CA SER A 718 16.71 3.05 -23.57
C SER A 718 17.49 2.31 -24.67
N LYS A 719 18.71 2.79 -24.94
CA LYS A 719 19.62 2.11 -25.85
C LYS A 719 19.91 0.66 -25.47
N PRO A 720 20.18 0.31 -24.17
CA PRO A 720 20.34 -1.09 -23.77
C PRO A 720 19.10 -1.95 -24.08
N ALA A 721 17.89 -1.47 -23.78
CA ALA A 721 16.67 -2.21 -24.07
C ALA A 721 16.48 -2.49 -25.57
N ASN A 722 16.68 -1.47 -26.40
CA ASN A 722 16.54 -1.60 -27.85
C ASN A 722 17.56 -2.56 -28.46
N LEU A 723 18.83 -2.47 -28.05
CA LEU A 723 19.91 -3.35 -28.54
C LEU A 723 19.69 -4.82 -28.12
N LEU A 724 19.16 -5.05 -26.92
CA LEU A 724 18.84 -6.39 -26.42
C LEU A 724 17.48 -6.91 -26.93
N GLY A 725 16.80 -6.15 -27.78
CA GLY A 725 15.53 -6.55 -28.38
C GLY A 725 14.37 -6.64 -27.37
N ILE A 726 14.46 -5.92 -26.24
CA ILE A 726 13.35 -5.82 -25.27
C ILE A 726 12.22 -5.01 -25.93
N PRO A 727 11.02 -5.58 -26.06
CA PRO A 727 9.92 -4.92 -26.73
C PRO A 727 9.33 -3.79 -25.88
N LYS A 728 8.67 -2.82 -26.53
CA LYS A 728 7.85 -1.83 -25.84
C LYS A 728 6.75 -2.53 -25.07
N LEU A 729 6.44 -2.01 -23.87
CA LEU A 729 5.37 -2.55 -23.05
C LEU A 729 4.01 -2.42 -23.74
N LYS A 730 3.22 -3.50 -23.66
CA LYS A 730 1.83 -3.60 -24.09
C LYS A 730 0.95 -3.72 -22.86
N GLN A 731 -0.34 -3.54 -23.05
CA GLN A 731 -1.33 -3.80 -22.01
C GLN A 731 -1.30 -5.25 -21.54
N GLU A 732 -1.69 -5.46 -20.29
CA GLU A 732 -2.10 -6.77 -19.80
C GLU A 732 -3.59 -6.93 -20.10
N ASP A 733 -4.01 -8.11 -20.60
CA ASP A 733 -5.39 -8.44 -20.84
C ASP A 733 -5.84 -9.52 -19.87
N SER A 734 -7.10 -9.48 -19.42
CA SER A 734 -7.62 -10.50 -18.51
C SER A 734 -8.99 -11.01 -18.93
N ASP A 735 -9.20 -12.30 -18.65
CA ASP A 735 -10.51 -12.96 -18.69
C ASP A 735 -10.85 -13.36 -17.25
N SER A 736 -12.00 -12.93 -16.73
CA SER A 736 -12.47 -13.18 -15.37
C SER A 736 -13.81 -13.90 -15.39
N TYR A 737 -13.95 -14.92 -14.54
CA TYR A 737 -15.16 -15.69 -14.31
C TYR A 737 -15.41 -15.78 -12.80
N SER A 738 -16.66 -15.54 -12.38
CA SER A 738 -17.06 -15.70 -10.99
C SER A 738 -18.46 -16.31 -10.88
N ALA A 739 -18.66 -17.10 -9.82
CA ALA A 739 -19.98 -17.61 -9.45
C ALA A 739 -20.08 -17.78 -7.95
N GLY A 740 -21.25 -17.55 -7.37
CA GLY A 740 -21.43 -17.64 -5.94
C GLY A 740 -22.87 -17.64 -5.47
N PHE A 741 -23.00 -17.81 -4.15
CA PHE A 741 -24.29 -17.80 -3.46
C PHE A 741 -24.24 -16.81 -2.31
N THR A 742 -25.32 -16.09 -2.09
CA THR A 742 -25.60 -15.34 -0.88
C THR A 742 -26.87 -15.85 -0.23
N TYR A 743 -26.82 -16.12 1.07
CA TYR A 743 -27.99 -16.55 1.80
C TYR A 743 -28.15 -15.74 3.10
N ARG A 744 -29.24 -15.02 3.19
CA ARG A 744 -29.70 -14.38 4.43
C ARG A 744 -30.81 -15.24 5.02
N VAL A 745 -30.55 -15.83 6.17
CA VAL A 745 -31.53 -16.66 6.86
C VAL A 745 -32.74 -15.81 7.29
N PRO A 746 -33.95 -16.08 6.82
CA PRO A 746 -35.10 -15.24 7.12
C PRO A 746 -35.35 -15.11 8.63
N LYS A 747 -35.68 -13.90 9.07
CA LYS A 747 -35.95 -13.56 10.49
C LYS A 747 -34.74 -13.67 11.42
N THR A 748 -33.53 -13.76 10.88
CA THR A 748 -32.30 -13.75 11.66
C THR A 748 -31.32 -12.73 11.05
N SER A 749 -30.24 -12.43 11.76
CA SER A 749 -29.10 -11.63 11.26
C SER A 749 -28.03 -12.49 10.58
N LEU A 750 -28.25 -13.82 10.47
CA LEU A 750 -27.27 -14.74 9.92
C LEU A 750 -27.22 -14.64 8.39
N THR A 751 -26.04 -14.33 7.88
CA THR A 751 -25.76 -14.24 6.43
C THR A 751 -24.59 -15.15 6.05
N PHE A 752 -24.68 -15.74 4.88
CA PHE A 752 -23.65 -16.55 4.24
C PHE A 752 -23.34 -16.00 2.86
N THR A 753 -22.10 -15.88 2.54
CA THR A 753 -21.64 -15.56 1.18
C THR A 753 -20.50 -16.50 0.82
N VAL A 754 -20.56 -17.12 -0.37
CA VAL A 754 -19.50 -17.96 -0.90
C VAL A 754 -19.36 -17.64 -2.37
N ASP A 755 -18.16 -17.29 -2.81
CA ASP A 755 -17.86 -16.90 -4.19
C ASP A 755 -16.59 -17.60 -4.68
N GLY A 756 -16.72 -18.35 -5.77
CA GLY A 756 -15.59 -18.89 -6.53
C GLY A 756 -15.20 -17.93 -7.66
N TYR A 757 -13.91 -17.90 -8.00
CA TYR A 757 -13.41 -17.07 -9.09
C TYR A 757 -12.26 -17.74 -9.85
N PHE A 758 -12.13 -17.34 -11.12
CA PHE A 758 -11.02 -17.68 -11.99
C PHE A 758 -10.65 -16.44 -12.82
N VAL A 759 -9.38 -16.04 -12.77
CA VAL A 759 -8.84 -14.89 -13.51
C VAL A 759 -7.62 -15.34 -14.29
N LYS A 760 -7.65 -15.17 -15.60
CA LYS A 760 -6.51 -15.40 -16.49
C LYS A 760 -5.96 -14.06 -16.96
N ILE A 761 -4.65 -13.82 -16.79
CA ILE A 761 -3.99 -12.62 -17.29
C ILE A 761 -2.99 -13.01 -18.37
N LYS A 762 -3.12 -12.38 -19.54
CA LYS A 762 -2.21 -12.52 -20.68
C LYS A 762 -1.25 -11.33 -20.72
N ASN A 763 -0.05 -11.56 -21.23
CA ASN A 763 0.97 -10.51 -21.39
C ASN A 763 1.29 -9.77 -20.06
N ARG A 764 1.34 -10.49 -18.93
CA ARG A 764 1.61 -9.89 -17.64
C ARG A 764 2.98 -9.21 -17.63
N ILE A 765 3.01 -7.97 -17.16
CA ILE A 765 4.23 -7.17 -17.03
C ILE A 765 4.96 -7.62 -15.75
N VAL A 766 6.24 -7.91 -15.91
CA VAL A 766 7.12 -8.28 -14.81
C VAL A 766 8.42 -7.47 -14.89
N LEU A 767 9.06 -7.28 -13.74
CA LEU A 767 10.43 -6.81 -13.67
C LEU A 767 11.34 -8.04 -13.77
N THR A 768 12.22 -8.07 -14.77
CA THR A 768 13.14 -9.20 -15.02
C THR A 768 14.15 -9.39 -13.89
N GLY A 769 14.82 -10.52 -13.87
CA GLY A 769 16.11 -10.66 -13.23
C GLY A 769 17.19 -9.85 -13.98
N SER A 770 18.43 -9.92 -13.49
CA SER A 770 19.55 -9.21 -14.10
C SER A 770 20.13 -10.02 -15.25
N PHE A 771 20.24 -9.38 -16.39
CA PHE A 771 21.02 -9.88 -17.53
C PHE A 771 22.44 -9.34 -17.40
N ALA A 772 23.41 -10.22 -17.26
CA ALA A 772 24.81 -9.86 -17.15
C ALA A 772 25.50 -9.92 -18.51
N ARG A 773 26.48 -9.04 -18.71
CA ARG A 773 27.40 -9.11 -19.84
C ARG A 773 28.21 -10.41 -19.77
N PRO A 774 28.24 -11.23 -20.84
CA PRO A 774 29.08 -12.41 -20.86
C PRO A 774 30.57 -12.05 -20.67
N GLY A 775 31.23 -12.80 -19.80
CA GLY A 775 32.66 -12.65 -19.55
C GLY A 775 33.55 -13.49 -20.50
N GLY A 776 34.88 -13.32 -20.42
CA GLY A 776 35.84 -14.06 -21.22
C GLY A 776 35.77 -13.82 -22.73
N THR A 777 36.04 -14.85 -23.52
CA THR A 777 35.96 -14.84 -25.00
C THR A 777 34.87 -15.78 -25.49
N PRO A 778 33.57 -15.37 -25.35
CA PRO A 778 32.47 -16.20 -25.78
C PRO A 778 32.41 -16.33 -27.31
N ALA A 779 31.63 -17.33 -27.78
CA ALA A 779 31.40 -17.56 -29.21
C ALA A 779 29.87 -17.55 -29.51
N GLY A 780 29.51 -17.41 -30.78
CA GLY A 780 28.12 -17.44 -31.24
C GLY A 780 27.24 -16.37 -30.61
N ASP A 781 26.07 -16.73 -30.15
CA ASP A 781 25.07 -15.80 -29.58
C ASP A 781 25.56 -15.10 -28.32
N LEU A 782 26.40 -15.74 -27.51
CA LEU A 782 27.01 -15.12 -26.33
C LEU A 782 28.00 -14.03 -26.70
N LEU A 783 28.76 -14.19 -27.81
CA LEU A 783 29.63 -13.14 -28.34
C LEU A 783 28.79 -11.95 -28.83
N THR A 784 27.70 -12.21 -29.54
CA THR A 784 26.77 -11.19 -29.97
C THR A 784 26.21 -10.42 -28.78
N LEU A 785 25.77 -11.14 -27.71
CA LEU A 785 25.28 -10.52 -26.49
C LEU A 785 26.33 -9.67 -25.79
N GLN A 786 27.58 -10.15 -25.70
CA GLN A 786 28.73 -9.40 -25.16
C GLN A 786 28.91 -8.08 -25.92
N GLN A 787 28.90 -8.14 -27.25
CA GLN A 787 29.06 -6.96 -28.11
C GLN A 787 27.90 -5.95 -27.94
N LEU A 788 26.68 -6.43 -27.78
CA LEU A 788 25.49 -5.58 -27.50
C LEU A 788 25.60 -4.84 -26.16
N PHE A 789 26.06 -5.53 -25.10
CA PHE A 789 26.35 -4.90 -23.83
C PHE A 789 27.46 -3.85 -23.91
N ASP A 790 28.52 -4.12 -24.69
CA ASP A 790 29.62 -3.18 -24.93
C ASP A 790 29.14 -1.93 -25.68
N GLN A 791 28.32 -2.09 -26.72
CA GLN A 791 27.70 -0.99 -27.47
C GLN A 791 26.74 -0.16 -26.58
N ALA A 792 26.06 -0.81 -25.64
CA ALA A 792 25.17 -0.17 -24.70
C ALA A 792 25.93 0.52 -23.54
N GLY A 793 27.21 0.18 -23.34
CA GLY A 793 28.00 0.64 -22.20
C GLY A 793 27.48 0.08 -20.86
N ALA A 794 26.95 -1.16 -20.86
CA ALA A 794 26.34 -1.79 -19.69
C ALA A 794 27.05 -3.09 -19.31
N THR A 795 27.19 -3.36 -18.01
CA THR A 795 27.65 -4.67 -17.48
C THR A 795 26.50 -5.53 -16.99
N SER A 796 25.37 -4.92 -16.66
CA SER A 796 24.18 -5.62 -16.18
C SER A 796 22.94 -4.77 -16.43
N ALA A 797 21.84 -5.42 -16.79
CA ALA A 797 20.60 -4.75 -17.14
C ALA A 797 19.38 -5.50 -16.61
N THR A 798 18.40 -4.75 -16.12
CA THR A 798 17.08 -5.23 -15.69
C THR A 798 16.02 -4.38 -16.39
N PHE A 799 14.92 -4.99 -16.83
CA PHE A 799 13.88 -4.33 -17.62
C PHE A 799 12.48 -4.73 -17.14
N PHE A 800 11.50 -3.88 -17.44
CA PHE A 800 10.10 -4.29 -17.43
C PHE A 800 9.75 -4.92 -18.78
N THR A 801 9.01 -6.02 -18.78
CA THR A 801 8.61 -6.69 -20.02
C THR A 801 7.31 -7.49 -19.83
N ASN A 802 6.54 -7.67 -20.91
CA ASN A 802 5.39 -8.56 -20.95
C ASN A 802 5.88 -10.01 -21.14
N ALA A 803 6.30 -10.66 -20.09
CA ALA A 803 7.03 -11.93 -20.19
C ALA A 803 6.19 -13.19 -19.99
N ILE A 804 5.06 -13.12 -19.30
CA ILE A 804 4.33 -14.31 -18.84
C ILE A 804 2.82 -14.17 -18.95
N ASN A 805 2.15 -15.31 -18.91
CA ASN A 805 0.71 -15.40 -18.61
C ASN A 805 0.52 -16.02 -17.23
N THR A 806 -0.57 -15.65 -16.54
CA THR A 806 -0.89 -16.17 -15.21
C THR A 806 -2.34 -16.55 -15.09
N GLU A 807 -2.62 -17.51 -14.22
CA GLU A 807 -3.96 -17.89 -13.78
C GLU A 807 -4.07 -17.79 -12.28
N SER A 808 -5.14 -17.16 -11.80
CA SER A 808 -5.47 -17.06 -10.38
C SER A 808 -6.87 -17.60 -10.16
N ARG A 809 -7.05 -18.49 -9.19
CA ARG A 809 -8.34 -19.07 -8.84
C ARG A 809 -8.47 -19.21 -7.34
N GLY A 810 -9.71 -19.17 -6.85
CA GLY A 810 -9.93 -19.33 -5.42
C GLY A 810 -11.40 -19.30 -5.05
N ILE A 811 -11.62 -19.46 -3.75
CA ILE A 811 -12.93 -19.38 -3.11
C ILE A 811 -12.81 -18.42 -1.93
N ASP A 812 -13.71 -17.45 -1.87
CA ASP A 812 -13.89 -16.54 -0.74
C ASP A 812 -15.21 -16.86 -0.06
N PHE A 813 -15.25 -16.84 1.27
CA PHE A 813 -16.49 -17.00 2.03
C PHE A 813 -16.55 -16.03 3.21
N ILE A 814 -17.78 -15.59 3.53
CA ILE A 814 -18.06 -14.71 4.68
C ILE A 814 -19.35 -15.20 5.33
N ILE A 815 -19.30 -15.35 6.66
CA ILE A 815 -20.44 -15.68 7.48
C ILE A 815 -20.53 -14.61 8.56
N THR A 816 -21.66 -13.91 8.66
CA THR A 816 -21.87 -12.88 9.66
C THR A 816 -23.13 -13.20 10.47
N ASN A 817 -23.06 -13.07 11.75
CA ASN A 817 -24.20 -13.19 12.65
C ASN A 817 -24.13 -12.15 13.77
N THR A 818 -25.28 -11.58 14.12
CA THR A 818 -25.42 -10.69 15.28
C THR A 818 -26.53 -11.20 16.18
N PHE A 819 -26.17 -11.64 17.37
CA PHE A 819 -27.13 -12.04 18.37
C PHE A 819 -27.32 -10.90 19.36
N LYS A 820 -28.59 -10.50 19.62
CA LYS A 820 -28.95 -9.44 20.57
C LYS A 820 -29.95 -9.97 21.58
N TYR A 821 -29.68 -9.74 22.85
CA TYR A 821 -30.57 -10.11 23.93
C TYR A 821 -30.45 -9.11 25.09
N SER A 822 -31.47 -8.29 25.34
CA SER A 822 -31.46 -7.22 26.37
C SER A 822 -30.17 -6.35 26.25
N ASP A 823 -29.35 -6.34 27.30
CA ASP A 823 -28.11 -5.57 27.40
C ASP A 823 -26.89 -6.27 26.79
N PHE A 824 -27.09 -7.39 26.10
CA PHE A 824 -26.05 -8.24 25.55
C PHE A 824 -26.14 -8.27 24.01
N SER A 825 -25.03 -8.05 23.32
CA SER A 825 -24.94 -8.20 21.88
C SER A 825 -23.65 -8.93 21.52
N LEU A 826 -23.74 -10.01 20.76
CA LEU A 826 -22.59 -10.73 20.21
C LEU A 826 -22.64 -10.68 18.68
N LYS A 827 -21.67 -10.00 18.07
CA LYS A 827 -21.44 -10.03 16.62
C LYS A 827 -20.29 -10.98 16.33
N THR A 828 -20.51 -11.93 15.43
CA THR A 828 -19.51 -12.89 14.97
C THR A 828 -19.37 -12.78 13.46
N ASP A 829 -18.17 -12.49 12.98
CA ASP A 829 -17.80 -12.48 11.58
C ASP A 829 -16.72 -13.55 11.33
N LEU A 830 -17.00 -14.49 10.43
CA LEU A 830 -16.04 -15.48 9.96
C LEU A 830 -15.81 -15.23 8.48
N ALA A 831 -14.58 -14.85 8.10
CA ALA A 831 -14.22 -14.55 6.73
C ALA A 831 -12.97 -15.33 6.32
N GLY A 832 -12.99 -15.94 5.14
CA GLY A 832 -11.85 -16.75 4.69
C GLY A 832 -11.67 -16.76 3.19
N THR A 833 -10.45 -17.08 2.78
CA THR A 833 -10.06 -17.26 1.37
C THR A 833 -9.12 -18.44 1.24
N VAL A 834 -9.27 -19.17 0.13
CA VAL A 834 -8.27 -20.13 -0.36
C VAL A 834 -8.04 -19.79 -1.83
N SER A 835 -6.79 -19.52 -2.19
CA SER A 835 -6.45 -19.07 -3.53
C SER A 835 -5.17 -19.75 -4.05
N LYS A 836 -5.04 -19.79 -5.38
CA LYS A 836 -3.83 -20.25 -6.05
C LYS A 836 -3.60 -19.37 -7.29
N THR A 837 -2.44 -18.72 -7.33
CA THR A 837 -1.93 -18.03 -8.51
C THR A 837 -0.76 -18.83 -9.07
N GLN A 838 -0.68 -18.96 -10.39
CA GLN A 838 0.41 -19.70 -11.06
C GLN A 838 0.74 -19.08 -12.41
N LYS A 839 2.02 -19.18 -12.81
CA LYS A 839 2.45 -18.90 -14.17
C LYS A 839 1.95 -20.02 -15.08
N VAL A 840 1.48 -19.67 -16.28
CA VAL A 840 1.05 -20.62 -17.31
C VAL A 840 1.71 -20.33 -18.65
N GLY A 841 1.93 -21.37 -19.43
CA GLY A 841 2.59 -21.28 -20.75
C GLY A 841 4.09 -20.98 -20.69
N SER A 842 4.67 -20.72 -21.86
CA SER A 842 6.10 -20.40 -22.02
C SER A 842 6.39 -18.95 -21.67
N ILE A 843 7.66 -18.64 -21.32
CA ILE A 843 8.14 -17.28 -21.14
C ILE A 843 8.28 -16.64 -22.52
N GLN A 844 7.76 -15.43 -22.66
CA GLN A 844 7.92 -14.60 -23.86
C GLN A 844 9.21 -13.80 -23.74
N ALA A 845 10.13 -13.97 -24.68
CA ALA A 845 11.44 -13.36 -24.63
C ALA A 845 11.87 -12.91 -26.04
N SER A 846 12.78 -11.93 -26.14
CA SER A 846 13.44 -11.58 -27.38
C SER A 846 14.31 -12.75 -27.87
N ASP A 847 14.41 -12.92 -29.18
CA ASP A 847 15.19 -14.02 -29.75
C ASP A 847 16.67 -13.93 -29.37
N ILE A 848 17.22 -12.73 -29.24
CA ILE A 848 18.61 -12.48 -28.83
C ILE A 848 18.87 -13.08 -27.45
N LEU A 849 18.05 -12.75 -26.46
CA LEU A 849 18.23 -13.22 -25.08
C LEU A 849 17.77 -14.65 -24.87
N LYS A 850 16.79 -15.12 -25.65
CA LYS A 850 16.29 -16.49 -25.60
C LYS A 850 17.37 -17.52 -25.96
N ASN A 851 18.15 -17.24 -27.01
CA ASN A 851 19.16 -18.16 -27.54
C ASN A 851 20.49 -18.17 -26.74
N THR A 852 20.66 -17.21 -25.80
CA THR A 852 21.89 -17.10 -24.99
C THR A 852 21.79 -17.76 -23.62
N GLY A 853 20.79 -18.62 -23.36
CA GLY A 853 20.59 -19.25 -22.06
C GLY A 853 19.99 -18.31 -20.99
N ASN A 854 19.69 -17.06 -21.34
CA ASN A 854 19.18 -16.05 -20.40
C ASN A 854 17.64 -16.04 -20.26
N LEU A 855 16.94 -17.06 -20.79
CA LEU A 855 15.48 -17.11 -20.76
C LEU A 855 14.92 -17.05 -19.33
N ASN A 856 15.60 -17.69 -18.38
CA ASN A 856 15.18 -17.70 -16.99
C ASN A 856 15.31 -16.33 -16.32
N ASN A 857 16.13 -15.43 -16.85
CA ASN A 857 16.23 -14.07 -16.33
C ASN A 857 14.99 -13.21 -16.66
N TYR A 858 14.20 -13.56 -17.70
CA TYR A 858 12.94 -12.87 -17.97
C TYR A 858 11.92 -13.09 -16.83
N PHE A 859 11.89 -14.29 -16.30
CA PHE A 859 11.05 -14.61 -15.15
C PHE A 859 11.76 -15.69 -14.31
N SER A 860 12.56 -15.22 -13.37
CA SER A 860 13.38 -16.10 -12.53
C SER A 860 12.54 -16.94 -11.58
N GLU A 861 13.12 -18.00 -11.04
CA GLU A 861 12.49 -18.83 -10.01
C GLU A 861 12.07 -17.99 -8.79
N ALA A 862 12.90 -17.04 -8.35
CA ALA A 862 12.53 -16.11 -7.30
C ALA A 862 11.29 -15.29 -7.66
N SER A 863 11.19 -14.81 -8.90
CA SER A 863 10.00 -14.07 -9.40
C SER A 863 8.75 -14.96 -9.40
N ARG A 864 8.92 -16.26 -9.72
CA ARG A 864 7.84 -17.26 -9.66
C ARG A 864 7.33 -17.43 -8.23
N ILE A 865 8.22 -17.54 -7.25
CA ILE A 865 7.84 -17.65 -5.83
C ILE A 865 7.14 -16.40 -5.34
N TYR A 866 7.65 -15.20 -5.68
CA TYR A 866 6.95 -13.94 -5.34
C TYR A 866 5.52 -13.88 -5.88
N LEU A 867 5.30 -14.43 -7.08
CA LEU A 867 3.98 -14.46 -7.69
C LEU A 867 3.07 -15.53 -7.07
N GLU A 868 3.61 -16.73 -6.85
CA GLU A 868 2.79 -17.92 -6.58
C GLU A 868 2.64 -18.24 -5.10
N SER A 869 3.65 -17.95 -4.25
CA SER A 869 3.73 -18.53 -2.91
C SER A 869 4.28 -17.61 -1.82
N ALA A 870 4.72 -16.40 -2.16
CA ALA A 870 5.29 -15.46 -1.18
C ALA A 870 4.24 -14.78 -0.30
N VAL A 871 2.96 -14.93 -0.63
CA VAL A 871 1.83 -14.50 0.20
C VAL A 871 0.98 -15.71 0.58
N PRO A 872 0.31 -15.69 1.75
CA PRO A 872 -0.53 -16.81 2.18
C PRO A 872 -1.62 -17.15 1.16
N ARG A 873 -1.65 -18.41 0.71
CA ARG A 873 -2.69 -18.93 -0.19
C ARG A 873 -4.02 -19.18 0.53
N SER A 874 -3.99 -19.28 1.84
CA SER A 874 -5.18 -19.41 2.69
C SER A 874 -5.10 -18.44 3.86
N LYS A 875 -6.22 -17.79 4.14
CA LYS A 875 -6.39 -16.91 5.29
C LYS A 875 -7.79 -17.08 5.85
N LEU A 876 -7.92 -17.11 7.18
CA LEU A 876 -9.19 -17.22 7.88
C LEU A 876 -9.18 -16.25 9.06
N ALA A 877 -10.18 -15.39 9.15
CA ALA A 877 -10.38 -14.47 10.28
C ALA A 877 -11.71 -14.79 10.97
N LEU A 878 -11.65 -15.08 12.27
CA LEU A 878 -12.81 -15.18 13.16
C LEU A 878 -12.78 -13.97 14.09
N ILE A 879 -13.79 -13.12 13.98
CA ILE A 879 -13.93 -11.88 14.75
C ILE A 879 -15.17 -11.97 15.61
N ASN A 880 -15.03 -11.80 16.92
CA ASN A 880 -16.13 -11.71 17.86
C ASN A 880 -16.10 -10.35 18.55
N THR A 881 -17.22 -9.65 18.51
CA THR A 881 -17.44 -8.41 19.26
C THR A 881 -18.60 -8.63 20.21
N LEU A 882 -18.28 -8.69 21.50
CA LEU A 882 -19.24 -8.88 22.57
C LEU A 882 -19.45 -7.56 23.29
N THR A 883 -20.67 -7.03 23.25
CA THR A 883 -21.06 -5.84 24.02
C THR A 883 -21.95 -6.25 25.17
N VAL A 884 -21.59 -5.88 26.41
CA VAL A 884 -22.37 -6.10 27.62
C VAL A 884 -22.50 -4.75 28.34
N LYS A 885 -23.63 -4.11 28.26
CA LYS A 885 -23.87 -2.77 28.82
C LYS A 885 -22.83 -1.76 28.26
N LYS A 886 -21.95 -1.27 29.14
CA LYS A 886 -20.89 -0.29 28.83
C LYS A 886 -19.56 -0.92 28.43
N LEU A 887 -19.45 -2.24 28.50
CA LEU A 887 -18.24 -2.98 28.14
C LEU A 887 -18.38 -3.59 26.75
N GLU A 888 -17.31 -3.52 25.99
CA GLU A 888 -17.19 -4.20 24.72
C GLU A 888 -15.88 -4.96 24.66
N PHE A 889 -15.96 -6.23 24.34
CA PHE A 889 -14.84 -7.14 24.19
C PHE A 889 -14.69 -7.47 22.70
N PHE A 890 -13.52 -7.20 22.17
CA PHE A 890 -13.14 -7.56 20.80
C PHE A 890 -12.12 -8.69 20.86
N LEU A 891 -12.41 -9.79 20.17
CA LEU A 891 -11.51 -10.94 20.05
C LEU A 891 -11.43 -11.34 18.57
N ARG A 892 -10.22 -11.37 18.02
CA ARG A 892 -9.98 -11.81 16.65
C ARG A 892 -8.90 -12.88 16.61
N HIS A 893 -9.20 -13.99 15.93
CA HIS A 893 -8.23 -15.00 15.55
C HIS A 893 -8.03 -14.93 14.04
N THR A 894 -6.79 -14.73 13.59
CA THR A 894 -6.46 -14.71 12.16
C THR A 894 -5.44 -15.81 11.87
N TYR A 895 -5.86 -16.81 11.12
CA TYR A 895 -5.00 -17.85 10.58
C TYR A 895 -4.40 -17.35 9.26
N PHE A 896 -3.08 -17.46 9.13
CA PHE A 896 -2.32 -17.22 7.91
C PHE A 896 -1.69 -18.52 7.47
N GLY A 897 -1.91 -18.94 6.21
CA GLY A 897 -1.27 -20.10 5.60
C GLY A 897 0.23 -19.95 5.45
N SER A 898 0.90 -21.05 5.09
CA SER A 898 2.34 -21.06 4.83
C SER A 898 2.73 -20.19 3.63
N VAL A 899 3.98 -19.72 3.63
CA VAL A 899 4.60 -18.98 2.52
C VAL A 899 5.97 -19.54 2.20
N TYR A 900 6.44 -19.32 0.97
CA TYR A 900 7.75 -19.76 0.49
C TYR A 900 8.69 -18.57 0.35
N ASP A 901 9.94 -18.72 0.78
CA ASP A 901 10.98 -17.72 0.53
C ASP A 901 11.46 -17.83 -0.93
N PRO A 902 11.67 -16.73 -1.65
CA PRO A 902 12.20 -16.77 -3.02
C PRO A 902 13.67 -17.20 -3.11
N ASN A 903 14.43 -17.15 -2.03
CA ASN A 903 15.77 -17.69 -1.99
C ASN A 903 15.73 -19.22 -2.00
N THR A 904 16.82 -19.84 -2.49
CA THR A 904 16.99 -21.28 -2.48
C THR A 904 17.96 -21.69 -1.38
N ALA A 905 17.72 -22.84 -0.75
CA ALA A 905 18.58 -23.37 0.29
C ALA A 905 18.39 -24.89 0.39
N ASP A 906 19.39 -25.58 0.92
CA ASP A 906 19.27 -26.97 1.33
C ASP A 906 18.33 -27.05 2.55
N VAL A 907 17.05 -27.30 2.30
CA VAL A 907 16.01 -27.32 3.34
C VAL A 907 15.95 -28.67 4.04
N ASN A 908 16.25 -29.73 3.32
CA ASN A 908 16.19 -31.11 3.85
C ASN A 908 17.47 -31.53 4.58
N GLY A 909 18.56 -30.75 4.48
CA GLY A 909 19.82 -30.97 5.18
C GLY A 909 20.67 -32.12 4.60
N ASN A 910 20.44 -32.51 3.34
CA ASN A 910 21.21 -33.59 2.67
C ASN A 910 22.53 -33.08 2.08
N GLY A 911 22.86 -31.81 2.20
CA GLY A 911 24.08 -31.20 1.68
C GLY A 911 23.95 -30.68 0.23
N LEU A 912 22.79 -30.82 -0.41
CA LEU A 912 22.51 -30.39 -1.78
C LEU A 912 21.31 -29.48 -1.83
N VAL A 913 21.37 -28.46 -2.67
CA VAL A 913 20.18 -27.68 -3.04
C VAL A 913 19.56 -28.35 -4.26
N GLU A 914 18.35 -28.86 -4.12
CA GLU A 914 17.67 -29.56 -5.20
C GLU A 914 17.21 -28.60 -6.32
N GLY A 915 17.21 -29.13 -7.54
CA GLY A 915 16.86 -28.37 -8.71
C GLY A 915 16.51 -29.20 -9.93
N ALA A 916 16.21 -28.50 -11.02
CA ALA A 916 15.92 -29.09 -12.32
C ALA A 916 16.79 -28.46 -13.40
N THR A 917 17.20 -29.26 -14.38
CA THR A 917 17.89 -28.74 -15.56
C THR A 917 16.85 -28.26 -16.60
N VAL A 918 16.87 -26.97 -16.89
CA VAL A 918 15.99 -26.33 -17.89
C VAL A 918 16.87 -25.68 -18.96
N ASN A 919 16.70 -26.06 -20.21
CA ASN A 919 17.52 -25.56 -21.34
C ASN A 919 19.03 -25.67 -21.10
N GLY A 920 19.48 -26.78 -20.50
CA GLY A 920 20.90 -27.03 -20.20
C GLY A 920 21.46 -26.24 -19.00
N GLN A 921 20.65 -25.44 -18.32
CA GLN A 921 21.03 -24.71 -17.10
C GLN A 921 20.37 -25.34 -15.89
N PHE A 922 21.14 -25.60 -14.82
CA PHE A 922 20.59 -26.02 -13.54
C PHE A 922 19.89 -24.86 -12.84
N ILE A 923 18.64 -25.06 -12.44
CA ILE A 923 17.82 -24.11 -11.68
C ILE A 923 17.48 -24.75 -10.34
N ALA A 924 17.96 -24.16 -9.26
CA ALA A 924 17.58 -24.58 -7.92
C ALA A 924 16.09 -24.26 -7.66
N VAL A 925 15.34 -25.25 -7.16
CA VAL A 925 13.89 -25.17 -6.90
C VAL A 925 13.51 -25.47 -5.46
N GLU A 926 14.49 -25.75 -4.61
CA GLU A 926 14.28 -25.99 -3.18
C GLU A 926 14.24 -24.67 -2.42
N HIS A 927 13.09 -24.39 -1.82
CA HIS A 927 12.82 -23.13 -1.14
C HIS A 927 12.41 -23.33 0.31
N PRO A 928 12.89 -22.51 1.25
CA PRO A 928 12.39 -22.50 2.62
C PRO A 928 10.89 -22.25 2.68
N ILE A 929 10.21 -23.02 3.51
CA ILE A 929 8.76 -22.87 3.78
C ILE A 929 8.61 -22.38 5.21
N TYR A 930 7.94 -21.23 5.36
CA TYR A 930 7.54 -20.73 6.66
C TYR A 930 6.11 -21.18 6.95
N GLY A 931 5.93 -21.95 8.01
CA GLY A 931 4.70 -22.64 8.37
C GLY A 931 3.55 -21.68 8.71
N SER A 932 2.35 -22.23 8.69
CA SER A 932 1.15 -21.45 9.03
C SER A 932 1.15 -20.98 10.48
N ARG A 933 0.52 -19.84 10.77
CA ARG A 933 0.39 -19.26 12.11
C ARG A 933 -1.00 -18.71 12.33
N THR A 934 -1.43 -18.75 13.60
CA THR A 934 -2.65 -18.07 14.05
C THR A 934 -2.29 -16.93 15.00
N ILE A 935 -2.75 -15.74 14.66
CA ILE A 935 -2.54 -14.53 15.45
C ILE A 935 -3.82 -14.19 16.16
N THR A 936 -3.72 -13.89 17.46
CA THR A 936 -4.85 -13.50 18.29
C THR A 936 -4.72 -12.06 18.74
N ASP A 937 -5.75 -11.27 18.48
CA ASP A 937 -5.89 -9.90 18.96
C ASP A 937 -7.02 -9.82 19.97
N PHE A 938 -6.83 -8.99 20.99
CA PHE A 938 -7.82 -8.78 22.02
C PHE A 938 -7.86 -7.32 22.45
N SER A 939 -9.06 -6.78 22.64
CA SER A 939 -9.23 -5.48 23.28
C SER A 939 -10.50 -5.42 24.12
N VAL A 940 -10.48 -4.51 25.09
CA VAL A 940 -11.63 -4.17 25.94
C VAL A 940 -11.89 -2.68 25.83
N GLY A 941 -13.10 -2.33 25.43
CA GLY A 941 -13.63 -0.97 25.41
C GLY A 941 -14.57 -0.73 26.58
N TYR A 942 -14.43 0.41 27.25
CA TYR A 942 -15.31 0.85 28.31
C TYR A 942 -15.91 2.23 28.00
N GLU A 943 -17.22 2.30 27.93
CA GLU A 943 -17.95 3.56 27.78
C GLU A 943 -18.02 4.29 29.13
N ILE A 944 -17.08 5.21 29.35
CA ILE A 944 -17.03 6.02 30.58
C ILE A 944 -18.30 6.86 30.68
N SER A 945 -18.64 7.53 29.56
CA SER A 945 -19.90 8.26 29.38
C SER A 945 -20.32 8.17 27.90
N LYS A 946 -21.45 8.72 27.51
CA LYS A 946 -21.89 8.79 26.10
C LYS A 946 -20.90 9.52 25.20
N ALA A 947 -20.08 10.41 25.78
CA ALA A 947 -19.09 11.20 25.04
C ALA A 947 -17.69 10.57 25.05
N PHE A 948 -17.34 9.76 26.05
CA PHE A 948 -15.98 9.28 26.27
C PHE A 948 -15.93 7.76 26.34
N ARG A 949 -15.03 7.17 25.55
CA ARG A 949 -14.75 5.73 25.54
C ARG A 949 -13.24 5.49 25.63
N LEU A 950 -12.83 4.60 26.52
CA LEU A 950 -11.45 4.10 26.62
C LEU A 950 -11.40 2.67 26.07
N THR A 951 -10.49 2.39 25.14
CA THR A 951 -10.21 1.05 24.62
C THR A 951 -8.77 0.70 24.89
N MET A 952 -8.49 -0.47 25.44
CA MET A 952 -7.15 -0.99 25.71
C MET A 952 -7.04 -2.42 25.19
N GLY A 953 -5.87 -2.80 24.68
CA GLY A 953 -5.72 -4.14 24.13
C GLY A 953 -4.34 -4.44 23.56
N ALA A 954 -4.27 -5.55 22.88
CA ALA A 954 -3.05 -6.00 22.20
C ALA A 954 -3.36 -6.64 20.84
N ASN A 955 -2.50 -6.36 19.88
CA ASN A 955 -2.34 -7.16 18.68
C ASN A 955 -1.31 -8.26 18.95
N ASN A 956 -1.57 -9.45 18.43
CA ASN A 956 -0.71 -10.61 18.64
C ASN A 956 -0.40 -10.85 20.14
N ILE A 957 -1.46 -10.97 20.94
CA ILE A 957 -1.34 -11.03 22.41
C ILE A 957 -0.41 -12.16 22.91
N PHE A 958 -0.27 -13.23 22.15
CA PHE A 958 0.58 -14.38 22.48
C PHE A 958 2.03 -14.25 21.98
N ASP A 959 2.40 -13.10 21.40
CA ASP A 959 3.76 -12.82 20.92
C ASP A 959 4.29 -13.84 19.91
N ILE A 960 3.45 -14.23 18.94
CA ILE A 960 3.75 -15.21 17.91
C ILE A 960 4.64 -14.59 16.81
N TYR A 961 5.62 -15.34 16.34
CA TYR A 961 6.53 -14.98 15.26
C TYR A 961 6.44 -15.95 14.09
N PRO A 962 6.85 -15.57 12.87
CA PRO A 962 7.05 -16.52 11.78
C PRO A 962 8.21 -17.48 12.07
N ASP A 963 8.44 -18.44 11.22
CA ASP A 963 9.62 -19.32 11.32
C ASP A 963 10.90 -18.50 11.08
N ARG A 964 11.99 -18.94 11.73
CA ARG A 964 13.29 -18.29 11.59
C ARG A 964 13.94 -18.66 10.26
N ASN A 965 14.79 -17.75 9.78
CA ASN A 965 15.65 -17.99 8.62
C ASN A 965 16.61 -19.15 8.87
N LEU A 966 16.90 -19.88 7.79
CA LEU A 966 18.03 -20.82 7.78
C LEU A 966 19.33 -20.04 7.94
N LYS A 967 20.21 -20.52 8.79
CA LYS A 967 21.53 -19.93 9.06
C LYS A 967 22.61 -20.85 8.53
N THR A 968 23.73 -20.24 8.10
CA THR A 968 24.94 -21.00 7.79
C THR A 968 25.27 -21.92 8.94
N GLN A 969 25.39 -23.22 8.67
CA GLN A 969 25.82 -24.18 9.66
C GLN A 969 27.29 -24.00 9.96
N THR A 970 27.73 -24.52 11.10
CA THR A 970 29.08 -24.42 11.64
C THR A 970 30.14 -24.99 10.71
N ALA A 971 31.43 -24.86 11.07
CA ALA A 971 32.58 -25.40 10.36
C ALA A 971 32.50 -26.91 10.05
N ALA A 972 31.60 -27.66 10.70
CA ALA A 972 31.33 -29.06 10.40
C ALA A 972 30.51 -29.28 9.10
N ASN A 973 29.86 -28.22 8.61
CA ASN A 973 29.12 -28.26 7.35
C ASN A 973 29.40 -26.96 6.56
N PRO A 974 30.60 -26.83 6.00
CA PRO A 974 31.01 -25.64 5.30
C PRO A 974 30.23 -25.50 4.00
N LEU A 975 29.80 -24.25 3.72
CA LEU A 975 29.31 -23.86 2.40
C LEU A 975 30.40 -24.12 1.36
N VAL A 976 30.17 -25.01 0.46
CA VAL A 976 31.07 -25.25 -0.65
C VAL A 976 30.57 -24.46 -1.85
N GLY A 977 31.17 -23.31 -2.05
CA GLY A 977 31.04 -22.47 -3.26
C GLY A 977 29.62 -22.18 -3.68
N GLY A 978 29.13 -20.99 -3.62
CA GLY A 978 27.74 -20.56 -3.86
C GLY A 978 27.21 -20.74 -5.29
N GLY A 979 27.42 -21.90 -5.89
CA GLY A 979 26.89 -22.27 -7.20
C GLY A 979 25.69 -23.21 -7.07
N TYR A 980 24.76 -23.12 -7.99
CA TYR A 980 23.66 -24.06 -8.12
C TYR A 980 24.18 -25.49 -8.30
N GLY A 981 23.60 -26.44 -7.57
CA GLY A 981 23.99 -27.85 -7.64
C GLY A 981 25.22 -28.20 -6.81
N THR A 982 25.77 -27.28 -6.01
CA THR A 982 26.85 -27.57 -5.05
C THR A 982 26.28 -27.92 -3.68
N PRO A 983 26.84 -28.87 -2.97
CA PRO A 983 26.46 -29.17 -1.58
C PRO A 983 26.67 -27.93 -0.70
N GLY A 984 25.73 -27.63 0.18
CA GLY A 984 25.91 -26.62 1.19
C GLY A 984 24.60 -25.90 1.60
N THR A 985 24.59 -25.41 2.81
CA THR A 985 23.51 -24.57 3.34
C THR A 985 23.76 -23.12 3.03
N ILE A 986 22.82 -22.43 2.40
CA ILE A 986 22.90 -21.00 2.16
C ILE A 986 22.47 -20.24 3.41
N ASP A 987 23.28 -19.27 3.88
CA ASP A 987 22.92 -18.41 4.99
C ASP A 987 21.93 -17.33 4.58
N LEU A 988 20.65 -17.53 4.86
CA LEU A 988 19.59 -16.57 4.62
C LEU A 988 19.52 -15.48 5.69
N SER A 989 20.29 -15.61 6.78
CA SER A 989 20.31 -14.63 7.87
C SER A 989 21.28 -13.47 7.66
N ASN A 990 22.01 -13.43 6.55
CA ASN A 990 23.05 -12.41 6.30
C ASN A 990 24.04 -12.27 7.48
N ASN A 991 24.78 -13.33 7.76
CA ASN A 991 25.67 -13.42 8.91
C ASN A 991 24.97 -13.15 10.26
N ASN A 992 23.87 -13.84 10.48
CA ASN A 992 23.06 -13.82 11.70
C ASN A 992 22.16 -12.59 11.89
N GLN A 993 22.16 -11.60 11.01
CA GLN A 993 21.42 -10.33 11.21
C GLN A 993 19.91 -10.47 11.03
N PHE A 994 19.44 -11.20 10.01
CA PHE A 994 18.03 -11.45 9.74
C PHE A 994 17.55 -12.72 10.43
N GLU A 995 16.93 -12.61 11.58
CA GLU A 995 16.34 -13.76 12.23
C GLU A 995 15.13 -14.30 11.45
N TYR A 996 14.36 -13.40 10.84
CA TYR A 996 13.19 -13.69 10.03
C TYR A 996 13.38 -13.19 8.61
N SER A 997 12.65 -13.80 7.66
CA SER A 997 12.75 -13.39 6.26
C SER A 997 12.33 -11.92 6.08
N ARG A 998 13.14 -11.17 5.35
CA ARG A 998 12.78 -9.83 4.87
C ARG A 998 11.98 -9.86 3.57
N ASN A 999 12.03 -10.97 2.83
CA ASN A 999 11.44 -11.12 1.50
C ASN A 999 9.95 -11.46 1.59
N VAL A 1000 9.57 -12.24 2.59
CA VAL A 1000 8.19 -12.71 2.78
C VAL A 1000 7.78 -12.61 4.24
N SER A 1001 6.53 -12.29 4.48
CA SER A 1001 5.94 -12.26 5.81
C SER A 1001 4.42 -12.40 5.72
N GLN A 1002 3.87 -13.28 6.54
CA GLN A 1002 2.42 -13.51 6.60
C GLN A 1002 1.71 -12.36 7.36
N PHE A 1003 2.33 -11.89 8.47
CA PHE A 1003 1.74 -10.92 9.41
C PHE A 1003 2.77 -9.97 10.04
N GLY A 1004 4.01 -9.97 9.54
CA GLY A 1004 5.15 -9.25 10.14
C GLY A 1004 5.85 -10.05 11.23
N PHE A 1005 6.92 -9.48 11.78
CA PHE A 1005 7.74 -10.11 12.82
C PHE A 1005 8.07 -9.15 13.97
N ASN A 1006 7.20 -8.16 14.23
CA ASN A 1006 7.38 -7.22 15.34
C ASN A 1006 6.94 -7.79 16.69
N GLY A 1007 6.20 -8.93 16.69
CA GLY A 1007 5.66 -9.53 17.90
C GLY A 1007 4.44 -8.79 18.45
N ARG A 1008 4.23 -8.88 19.78
CA ARG A 1008 3.07 -8.29 20.46
C ARG A 1008 3.15 -6.76 20.49
N PHE A 1009 2.04 -6.11 20.11
CA PHE A 1009 1.85 -4.66 20.23
C PHE A 1009 0.73 -4.37 21.23
N ILE A 1010 0.98 -3.55 22.25
CA ILE A 1010 -0.02 -3.12 23.22
C ILE A 1010 -0.42 -1.68 22.97
N PHE A 1011 -1.70 -1.36 23.20
CA PHE A 1011 -2.23 -0.01 22.93
C PHE A 1011 -3.31 0.42 23.93
N ALA A 1012 -3.49 1.73 23.99
CA ALA A 1012 -4.64 2.39 24.58
C ALA A 1012 -5.19 3.44 23.61
N ARG A 1013 -6.50 3.59 23.56
CA ARG A 1013 -7.20 4.58 22.74
C ARG A 1013 -8.28 5.27 23.55
N LEU A 1014 -8.23 6.60 23.61
CA LEU A 1014 -9.31 7.42 24.14
C LEU A 1014 -10.10 8.02 22.96
N SER A 1015 -11.36 7.66 22.84
CA SER A 1015 -12.28 8.19 21.83
C SER A 1015 -13.27 9.16 22.45
N VAL A 1016 -13.50 10.27 21.78
CA VAL A 1016 -14.45 11.32 22.21
C VAL A 1016 -15.44 11.55 21.08
N THR A 1017 -16.73 11.66 21.43
CA THR A 1017 -17.81 11.99 20.48
C THR A 1017 -18.76 13.00 21.13
N LEU A 1018 -18.83 14.21 20.55
CA LEU A 1018 -19.65 15.34 21.04
C LEU A 1018 -20.64 15.78 19.99
#